data_8acf953cbc02087846c317caaa3a2857
#
_entry.id   8acf953cbc02087846c317caaa3a2857
#
_cell.length_a   1.000
_cell.length_b   1.000
_cell.length_c   1.000
_cell.angle_alpha   90.00
_cell.angle_beta   90.00
_cell.angle_gamma   90.00
#
_symmetry.space_group_name_H-M   'P 1'
#
loop_
_entity.id
_entity.type
_entity.pdbx_description
1 polymer ?
#
loop_
_entity_poly.entity_id
_entity_poly.type
_entity_poly.pdbx_seq_one_letter_code
_entity_poly.pdbx_strand_id
1 'polypeptide(L)'
;MAKNLVIVESPAKMKTVKKFLGANYTVEASNGHVRDFPKSQFGIDVDNDFEPKYITIRGKGELLAKLRKEAKKADKIYLATDPDREGAAISWHLMQALKTDTAKMHRITFNEVTKTAVKASIKQARELDMNLVDAQQARRMLDRMVGYTISPLLWAKVKRGLSAGRVQSVALRIICDREDEINAFIPEEYWSLEGEFQVKGEKKPLIAKFYGTDKKLPIRNRQEMDEILKSLEDCKYEITEVKKGERIKNAPLPFTTSTLQQEAAKTLNFSTQKTMRLAQQLYEGVDVKGSGTVGLISYLRTDSTRISEEADAAARTYISEQYGLDYVSQTEKAIKNGQKIQDAHEAIRPTDIARTPVLVKESLTRDQFRLYQLIWRRFAASRMAPARYETTSVKIGAGEYVFTVAASKVAFDGFMSVYTEEGDDKKGNVLSQSLERGMELKLKELKPEQHFTQPPAHYTEASLVKTMEELGIGRPSTYAPTITTIISRRYVSKEQKNLYVTELGEVVNNIMKQAFPSIVDVNFTATMEGLLDCVEAGTVQWKTVVRNFYPDLKHDVDEAEKELEKVDIQDEVTDVICDNCGRNMVIKYGPHGRFLACPGFPDCRNTKPYYEKIGVACPKCGGEIVMKKTKKGRKYYGCENNPECDFMSWQKPSAKKCPKCGNYMLEKGNKLVCSQETCGYVEQKPKDED
;
A
#
# COMPACT_ATOMS: atom_id res chain seq x y z
N MET A 1 5.62 -36.19 30.15
CA MET A 1 4.56 -35.36 29.56
C MET A 1 5.03 -33.90 29.55
N ALA A 2 4.68 -33.13 28.53
CA ALA A 2 5.02 -31.71 28.51
C ALA A 2 4.30 -30.98 29.64
N LYS A 3 5.03 -30.21 30.43
CA LYS A 3 4.50 -29.49 31.59
C LYS A 3 3.92 -28.10 31.25
N ASN A 4 4.24 -27.59 30.07
CA ASN A 4 3.87 -26.25 29.68
C ASN A 4 3.11 -26.29 28.36
N LEU A 5 2.07 -25.44 28.24
CA LEU A 5 1.33 -25.22 27.02
C LEU A 5 1.64 -23.82 26.47
N VAL A 6 1.98 -23.70 25.19
CA VAL A 6 2.16 -22.43 24.50
C VAL A 6 1.09 -22.33 23.42
N ILE A 7 0.31 -21.24 23.42
CA ILE A 7 -0.75 -21.00 22.43
C ILE A 7 -0.36 -19.78 21.60
N VAL A 8 -0.22 -19.99 20.29
CA VAL A 8 0.05 -18.95 19.29
C VAL A 8 -1.19 -18.74 18.41
N GLU A 9 -1.23 -17.66 17.61
CA GLU A 9 -2.41 -17.37 16.76
C GLU A 9 -2.47 -18.16 15.46
N SER A 10 -1.33 -18.65 14.92
CA SER A 10 -1.33 -19.29 13.59
C SER A 10 -0.63 -20.64 13.56
N PRO A 11 -1.03 -21.57 12.65
CA PRO A 11 -0.36 -22.85 12.47
C PRO A 11 1.08 -22.72 11.95
N ALA A 12 1.38 -21.67 11.19
CA ALA A 12 2.75 -21.43 10.70
C ALA A 12 3.67 -21.08 11.87
N LYS A 13 3.28 -20.12 12.71
CA LYS A 13 4.00 -19.72 13.92
C LYS A 13 4.14 -20.89 14.91
N MET A 14 3.09 -21.72 15.05
CA MET A 14 3.14 -22.93 15.86
C MET A 14 4.27 -23.86 15.44
N LYS A 15 4.40 -24.14 14.15
CA LYS A 15 5.47 -25.02 13.61
C LYS A 15 6.86 -24.46 13.93
N THR A 16 7.04 -23.16 13.79
CA THR A 16 8.32 -22.48 14.03
C THR A 16 8.65 -22.50 15.53
N VAL A 17 7.74 -22.05 16.39
CA VAL A 17 7.94 -21.97 17.83
C VAL A 17 8.18 -23.35 18.45
N LYS A 18 7.45 -24.38 17.99
CA LYS A 18 7.63 -25.77 18.44
C LYS A 18 9.06 -26.28 18.25
N LYS A 19 9.72 -25.89 17.16
CA LYS A 19 11.14 -26.29 16.91
C LYS A 19 12.13 -25.62 17.88
N PHE A 20 11.76 -24.46 18.43
CA PHE A 20 12.63 -23.71 19.33
C PHE A 20 12.50 -24.14 20.79
N LEU A 21 11.32 -24.67 21.15
CA LEU A 21 11.00 -25.11 22.51
C LEU A 21 11.16 -26.65 22.62
N GLY A 22 11.83 -27.13 23.61
CA GLY A 22 12.07 -28.56 23.78
C GLY A 22 10.82 -29.37 24.18
N ALA A 23 11.00 -30.64 24.50
CA ALA A 23 9.95 -31.62 24.81
C ALA A 23 9.06 -31.27 26.03
N ASN A 24 9.46 -30.30 26.85
CA ASN A 24 8.69 -29.85 28.01
C ASN A 24 7.53 -28.89 27.62
N TYR A 25 7.41 -28.55 26.34
CA TYR A 25 6.40 -27.64 25.81
C TYR A 25 5.51 -28.30 24.76
N THR A 26 4.20 -28.20 24.95
CA THR A 26 3.23 -28.43 23.91
C THR A 26 2.91 -27.08 23.26
N VAL A 27 3.00 -26.97 21.94
CA VAL A 27 2.68 -25.74 21.20
C VAL A 27 1.44 -25.99 20.33
N GLU A 28 0.42 -25.15 20.50
CA GLU A 28 -0.84 -25.22 19.78
C GLU A 28 -1.20 -23.87 19.17
N ALA A 29 -2.08 -23.85 18.16
CA ALA A 29 -2.55 -22.64 17.52
C ALA A 29 -4.03 -22.40 17.77
N SER A 30 -4.42 -21.14 18.04
CA SER A 30 -5.83 -20.72 18.14
C SER A 30 -6.50 -20.48 16.78
N ASN A 31 -5.69 -20.37 15.71
CA ASN A 31 -6.15 -19.99 14.37
C ASN A 31 -6.92 -18.64 14.36
N GLY A 32 -6.37 -17.64 15.03
CA GLY A 32 -6.97 -16.32 15.24
C GLY A 32 -7.94 -16.28 16.42
N HIS A 33 -8.91 -15.34 16.36
CA HIS A 33 -9.93 -15.21 17.41
C HIS A 33 -10.77 -16.47 17.59
N VAL A 34 -11.11 -16.78 18.84
CA VAL A 34 -11.98 -17.91 19.20
C VAL A 34 -13.38 -17.47 19.62
N ARG A 35 -13.58 -16.18 19.96
CA ARG A 35 -14.83 -15.55 20.31
C ARG A 35 -14.98 -14.25 19.52
N ASP A 36 -16.22 -13.89 19.20
CA ASP A 36 -16.58 -12.62 18.55
C ASP A 36 -18.04 -12.29 18.84
N PHE A 37 -18.52 -11.12 18.43
CA PHE A 37 -19.93 -10.78 18.44
C PHE A 37 -20.76 -11.74 17.57
N PRO A 38 -22.02 -12.00 17.94
CA PRO A 38 -22.94 -12.76 17.11
C PRO A 38 -23.15 -12.05 15.75
N LYS A 39 -23.14 -12.80 14.64
CA LYS A 39 -23.27 -12.20 13.31
C LYS A 39 -24.64 -11.57 13.04
N SER A 40 -25.71 -12.15 13.59
CA SER A 40 -27.10 -11.80 13.33
C SER A 40 -27.74 -10.91 14.39
N GLN A 41 -26.99 -10.50 15.41
CA GLN A 41 -27.49 -9.65 16.50
C GLN A 41 -26.51 -8.52 16.75
N PHE A 42 -26.97 -7.41 17.32
CA PHE A 42 -26.11 -6.27 17.66
C PHE A 42 -24.98 -6.68 18.61
N GLY A 43 -25.32 -7.46 19.63
CA GLY A 43 -24.34 -8.08 20.53
C GLY A 43 -23.73 -7.12 21.54
N ILE A 44 -24.30 -5.93 21.71
CA ILE A 44 -23.92 -4.93 22.72
C ILE A 44 -25.17 -4.60 23.52
N ASP A 45 -25.08 -4.75 24.83
CA ASP A 45 -26.15 -4.41 25.75
C ASP A 45 -26.03 -2.95 26.20
N VAL A 46 -26.74 -2.07 25.47
CA VAL A 46 -26.69 -0.62 25.69
C VAL A 46 -27.20 -0.21 27.05
N ASP A 47 -28.28 -0.88 27.52
CA ASP A 47 -28.93 -0.57 28.77
C ASP A 47 -28.14 -1.05 30.00
N ASN A 48 -27.24 -2.01 29.78
CA ASN A 48 -26.33 -2.56 30.79
C ASN A 48 -24.89 -2.07 30.55
N ASP A 49 -24.70 -0.74 30.47
CA ASP A 49 -23.41 -0.08 30.34
C ASP A 49 -22.53 -0.64 29.20
N PHE A 50 -23.15 -0.89 28.04
CA PHE A 50 -22.48 -1.39 26.82
C PHE A 50 -21.78 -2.73 27.01
N GLU A 51 -22.31 -3.64 27.84
CA GLU A 51 -21.69 -4.94 28.05
C GLU A 51 -21.66 -5.76 26.77
N PRO A 52 -20.47 -6.25 26.31
CA PRO A 52 -20.35 -6.99 25.08
C PRO A 52 -20.77 -8.46 25.23
N LYS A 53 -21.63 -8.94 24.37
CA LYS A 53 -22.03 -10.34 24.30
C LYS A 53 -21.15 -11.14 23.33
N TYR A 54 -20.06 -11.66 23.83
CA TYR A 54 -19.18 -12.50 23.00
C TYR A 54 -19.64 -13.97 22.98
N ILE A 55 -19.67 -14.55 21.78
CA ILE A 55 -19.98 -15.97 21.58
C ILE A 55 -18.78 -16.69 20.93
N THR A 56 -18.73 -18.01 21.10
CA THR A 56 -17.74 -18.83 20.36
C THR A 56 -17.99 -18.74 18.85
N ILE A 57 -16.96 -18.45 18.09
CA ILE A 57 -17.03 -18.40 16.62
C ILE A 57 -17.42 -19.79 16.09
N ARG A 58 -18.39 -19.83 15.17
CA ARG A 58 -18.82 -21.07 14.52
C ARG A 58 -17.64 -21.82 13.89
N GLY A 59 -17.50 -23.10 14.17
CA GLY A 59 -16.38 -23.93 13.73
C GLY A 59 -15.17 -23.97 14.66
N LYS A 60 -15.17 -23.18 15.75
CA LYS A 60 -14.08 -23.20 16.76
C LYS A 60 -14.30 -24.15 17.94
N GLY A 61 -15.45 -24.82 18.01
CA GLY A 61 -15.82 -25.70 19.14
C GLY A 61 -14.82 -26.84 19.36
N GLU A 62 -14.48 -27.59 18.32
CA GLU A 62 -13.52 -28.70 18.40
C GLU A 62 -12.11 -28.23 18.79
N LEU A 63 -11.66 -27.12 18.19
CA LEU A 63 -10.38 -26.50 18.53
C LEU A 63 -10.33 -26.12 20.01
N LEU A 64 -11.37 -25.47 20.53
CA LEU A 64 -11.46 -25.11 21.95
C LEU A 64 -11.53 -26.33 22.85
N ALA A 65 -12.23 -27.41 22.46
CA ALA A 65 -12.24 -28.66 23.20
C ALA A 65 -10.82 -29.27 23.30
N LYS A 66 -10.08 -29.28 22.22
CA LYS A 66 -8.66 -29.69 22.19
C LYS A 66 -7.80 -28.83 23.11
N LEU A 67 -7.88 -27.51 22.97
CA LEU A 67 -7.09 -26.57 23.77
C LEU A 67 -7.41 -26.69 25.27
N ARG A 68 -8.68 -26.87 25.65
CA ARG A 68 -9.08 -27.12 27.06
C ARG A 68 -8.50 -28.42 27.60
N LYS A 69 -8.44 -29.48 26.80
CA LYS A 69 -7.84 -30.77 27.19
C LYS A 69 -6.34 -30.61 27.48
N GLU A 70 -5.63 -29.88 26.64
CA GLU A 70 -4.20 -29.63 26.85
C GLU A 70 -3.94 -28.64 28.02
N ALA A 71 -4.77 -27.59 28.15
CA ALA A 71 -4.71 -26.62 29.23
C ALA A 71 -4.87 -27.27 30.63
N LYS A 72 -5.79 -28.26 30.77
CA LYS A 72 -5.96 -29.00 32.02
C LYS A 72 -4.73 -29.82 32.46
N LYS A 73 -3.92 -30.28 31.50
CA LYS A 73 -2.72 -31.05 31.75
C LYS A 73 -1.48 -30.20 32.06
N ALA A 74 -1.54 -28.92 31.69
CA ALA A 74 -0.41 -28.01 31.80
C ALA A 74 -0.29 -27.42 33.20
N ASP A 75 0.95 -27.29 33.67
CA ASP A 75 1.28 -26.58 34.90
C ASP A 75 1.26 -25.05 34.64
N LYS A 76 1.76 -24.63 33.45
CA LYS A 76 1.77 -23.24 32.99
C LYS A 76 1.26 -23.14 31.56
N ILE A 77 0.54 -22.05 31.24
CA ILE A 77 0.00 -21.76 29.94
C ILE A 77 0.55 -20.40 29.49
N TYR A 78 1.27 -20.40 28.37
CA TYR A 78 1.82 -19.19 27.79
C TYR A 78 0.97 -18.77 26.57
N LEU A 79 0.40 -17.56 26.63
CA LEU A 79 -0.34 -16.95 25.54
C LEU A 79 0.63 -16.12 24.70
N ALA A 80 1.07 -16.70 23.57
CA ALA A 80 2.16 -16.21 22.73
C ALA A 80 1.66 -15.60 21.40
N THR A 81 0.58 -14.83 21.47
CA THR A 81 0.01 -14.11 20.32
C THR A 81 0.83 -12.85 20.00
N ASP A 82 0.57 -12.21 18.86
CA ASP A 82 1.33 -11.04 18.40
C ASP A 82 1.35 -9.89 19.43
N PRO A 83 2.36 -9.01 19.39
CA PRO A 83 2.56 -7.97 20.41
C PRO A 83 1.61 -6.77 20.29
N ASP A 84 0.59 -6.82 19.40
CA ASP A 84 -0.39 -5.77 19.19
C ASP A 84 -1.70 -5.96 19.99
N ARG A 85 -2.61 -4.97 19.87
CA ARG A 85 -3.95 -5.00 20.49
C ARG A 85 -4.75 -6.24 20.11
N GLU A 86 -4.66 -6.69 18.83
CA GLU A 86 -5.36 -7.88 18.36
C GLU A 86 -4.83 -9.15 19.04
N GLY A 87 -3.52 -9.26 19.19
CA GLY A 87 -2.90 -10.36 19.92
C GLY A 87 -3.29 -10.37 21.41
N ALA A 88 -3.37 -9.21 22.05
CA ALA A 88 -3.86 -9.08 23.42
C ALA A 88 -5.32 -9.53 23.55
N ALA A 89 -6.19 -9.12 22.65
CA ALA A 89 -7.58 -9.54 22.63
C ALA A 89 -7.76 -11.05 22.37
N ILE A 90 -6.97 -11.63 21.45
CA ILE A 90 -6.97 -13.09 21.23
C ILE A 90 -6.59 -13.83 22.54
N SER A 91 -5.53 -13.36 23.24
CA SER A 91 -5.12 -13.91 24.51
C SER A 91 -6.22 -13.82 25.57
N TRP A 92 -6.88 -12.66 25.70
CA TRP A 92 -7.98 -12.47 26.64
C TRP A 92 -9.17 -13.38 26.33
N HIS A 93 -9.55 -13.50 25.06
CA HIS A 93 -10.61 -14.42 24.65
C HIS A 93 -10.27 -15.88 24.93
N LEU A 94 -9.00 -16.26 24.79
CA LEU A 94 -8.52 -17.60 25.17
C LEU A 94 -8.62 -17.82 26.67
N MET A 95 -8.19 -16.85 27.50
CA MET A 95 -8.29 -16.95 28.96
C MET A 95 -9.74 -17.22 29.39
N GLN A 96 -10.69 -16.48 28.83
CA GLN A 96 -12.12 -16.68 29.12
C GLN A 96 -12.66 -18.02 28.58
N ALA A 97 -12.18 -18.46 27.40
CA ALA A 97 -12.70 -19.64 26.73
C ALA A 97 -12.13 -20.96 27.26
N LEU A 98 -10.92 -20.97 27.81
CA LEU A 98 -10.25 -22.19 28.25
C LEU A 98 -10.84 -22.79 29.52
N LYS A 99 -11.54 -21.98 30.34
CA LYS A 99 -12.21 -22.44 31.58
C LYS A 99 -11.25 -23.18 32.51
N THR A 100 -10.04 -22.67 32.71
CA THR A 100 -9.05 -23.19 33.64
C THR A 100 -8.52 -22.04 34.49
N ASP A 101 -7.75 -22.39 35.55
CA ASP A 101 -7.22 -21.39 36.48
C ASP A 101 -6.36 -20.33 35.74
N THR A 102 -6.75 -19.08 35.87
CA THR A 102 -6.08 -17.94 35.24
C THR A 102 -4.70 -17.67 35.83
N ALA A 103 -4.45 -18.08 37.09
CA ALA A 103 -3.12 -17.96 37.71
C ALA A 103 -2.03 -18.78 36.99
N LYS A 104 -2.44 -19.77 36.20
CA LYS A 104 -1.49 -20.55 35.36
C LYS A 104 -1.21 -19.88 34.01
N MET A 105 -1.94 -18.82 33.64
CA MET A 105 -1.86 -18.21 32.32
C MET A 105 -0.96 -16.98 32.37
N HIS A 106 0.00 -16.95 31.48
CA HIS A 106 0.96 -15.86 31.35
C HIS A 106 1.02 -15.36 29.92
N ARG A 107 1.16 -14.06 29.74
CA ARG A 107 1.36 -13.43 28.44
C ARG A 107 2.85 -13.40 28.11
N ILE A 108 3.21 -13.85 26.92
CA ILE A 108 4.53 -13.64 26.35
C ILE A 108 4.42 -12.97 24.98
N THR A 109 5.34 -12.06 24.69
CA THR A 109 5.42 -11.35 23.40
C THR A 109 6.84 -11.35 22.90
N PHE A 110 7.01 -11.35 21.61
CA PHE A 110 8.30 -11.22 20.94
C PHE A 110 8.12 -10.52 19.60
N ASN A 111 9.04 -9.61 19.28
CA ASN A 111 9.01 -8.83 18.04
C ASN A 111 9.56 -9.60 16.83
N GLU A 112 10.17 -10.77 17.06
CA GLU A 112 10.71 -11.63 16.01
C GLU A 112 10.58 -13.11 16.39
N VAL A 113 10.31 -13.95 15.40
CA VAL A 113 10.15 -15.40 15.63
C VAL A 113 11.51 -16.10 15.44
N THR A 114 12.40 -15.84 16.39
CA THR A 114 13.73 -16.46 16.48
C THR A 114 13.84 -17.31 17.75
N LYS A 115 14.80 -18.26 17.76
CA LYS A 115 15.00 -19.13 18.92
C LYS A 115 15.39 -18.34 20.19
N THR A 116 16.20 -17.31 20.00
CA THR A 116 16.67 -16.44 21.10
C THR A 116 15.52 -15.63 21.67
N ALA A 117 14.76 -14.91 20.82
CA ALA A 117 13.64 -14.07 21.23
C ALA A 117 12.53 -14.88 21.92
N VAL A 118 12.14 -16.04 21.35
CA VAL A 118 11.12 -16.92 21.94
C VAL A 118 11.55 -17.47 23.30
N LYS A 119 12.81 -17.86 23.47
CA LYS A 119 13.29 -18.34 24.77
C LYS A 119 13.44 -17.22 25.81
N ALA A 120 13.82 -16.03 25.38
CA ALA A 120 13.91 -14.86 26.26
C ALA A 120 12.51 -14.45 26.74
N SER A 121 11.49 -14.44 25.85
CA SER A 121 10.12 -14.05 26.20
C SER A 121 9.49 -14.97 27.28
N ILE A 122 9.81 -16.26 27.30
CA ILE A 122 9.33 -17.18 28.35
C ILE A 122 9.85 -16.77 29.72
N LYS A 123 11.10 -16.28 29.81
CA LYS A 123 11.68 -15.78 31.05
C LYS A 123 11.06 -14.45 31.51
N GLN A 124 10.49 -13.71 30.58
CA GLN A 124 9.85 -12.40 30.80
C GLN A 124 8.31 -12.50 30.76
N ALA A 125 7.77 -13.69 31.04
CA ALA A 125 6.34 -13.91 31.07
C ALA A 125 5.68 -12.99 32.11
N ARG A 126 4.56 -12.36 31.73
CA ARG A 126 3.85 -11.34 32.52
C ARG A 126 2.36 -11.60 32.50
N GLU A 127 1.61 -10.83 33.27
CA GLU A 127 0.17 -10.77 33.17
C GLU A 127 -0.29 -10.13 31.86
N LEU A 128 -1.53 -10.37 31.49
CA LEU A 128 -2.14 -9.76 30.32
C LEU A 128 -2.36 -8.27 30.59
N ASP A 129 -1.93 -7.43 29.67
CA ASP A 129 -2.20 -6.01 29.71
C ASP A 129 -3.65 -5.74 29.30
N MET A 130 -4.46 -5.35 30.28
CA MET A 130 -5.87 -5.10 30.06
C MET A 130 -6.15 -3.80 29.30
N ASN A 131 -5.25 -2.82 29.33
CA ASN A 131 -5.40 -1.58 28.55
C ASN A 131 -5.36 -1.86 27.03
N LEU A 132 -4.46 -2.76 26.61
CA LEU A 132 -4.42 -3.23 25.20
C LEU A 132 -5.72 -3.97 24.82
N VAL A 133 -6.23 -4.80 25.71
CA VAL A 133 -7.49 -5.53 25.52
C VAL A 133 -8.66 -4.54 25.39
N ASP A 134 -8.74 -3.57 26.28
CA ASP A 134 -9.79 -2.57 26.34
C ASP A 134 -9.76 -1.65 25.11
N ALA A 135 -8.59 -1.27 24.64
CA ALA A 135 -8.43 -0.51 23.39
C ALA A 135 -8.95 -1.28 22.17
N GLN A 136 -8.68 -2.59 22.11
CA GLN A 136 -9.22 -3.45 21.05
C GLN A 136 -10.73 -3.64 21.19
N GLN A 137 -11.23 -3.85 22.40
CA GLN A 137 -12.68 -3.96 22.66
C GLN A 137 -13.41 -2.68 22.25
N ALA A 138 -12.93 -1.50 22.67
CA ALA A 138 -13.51 -0.21 22.27
C ALA A 138 -13.57 -0.10 20.75
N ARG A 139 -12.46 -0.37 20.06
CA ARG A 139 -12.42 -0.35 18.61
C ARG A 139 -13.41 -1.30 17.99
N ARG A 140 -13.44 -2.55 18.46
CA ARG A 140 -14.35 -3.59 17.93
C ARG A 140 -15.82 -3.20 18.12
N MET A 141 -16.14 -2.56 19.25
CA MET A 141 -17.50 -2.08 19.55
C MET A 141 -17.87 -0.89 18.66
N LEU A 142 -17.02 0.11 18.53
CA LEU A 142 -17.25 1.25 17.62
C LEU A 142 -17.48 0.79 16.18
N ASP A 143 -16.63 -0.11 15.67
CA ASP A 143 -16.77 -0.66 14.33
C ASP A 143 -18.05 -1.51 14.20
N ARG A 144 -18.45 -2.19 15.28
CA ARG A 144 -19.71 -2.94 15.35
C ARG A 144 -20.93 -2.01 15.33
N MET A 145 -20.92 -0.94 16.12
CA MET A 145 -21.99 0.05 16.16
C MET A 145 -22.21 0.65 14.77
N VAL A 146 -21.18 1.21 14.16
CA VAL A 146 -21.29 1.81 12.83
C VAL A 146 -21.70 0.79 11.78
N GLY A 147 -21.02 -0.35 11.72
CA GLY A 147 -21.29 -1.36 10.69
C GLY A 147 -22.66 -2.01 10.80
N TYR A 148 -23.14 -2.25 11.99
CA TYR A 148 -24.42 -2.92 12.24
C TYR A 148 -25.63 -2.00 12.08
N THR A 149 -25.50 -0.70 12.36
CA THR A 149 -26.59 0.26 12.23
C THR A 149 -26.69 0.86 10.84
N ILE A 150 -25.56 1.31 10.26
CA ILE A 150 -25.58 2.00 8.96
C ILE A 150 -25.68 1.01 7.78
N SER A 151 -25.07 -0.18 7.85
CA SER A 151 -25.10 -1.10 6.71
C SER A 151 -26.50 -1.56 6.32
N PRO A 152 -27.41 -1.91 7.26
CA PRO A 152 -28.82 -2.22 6.94
C PRO A 152 -29.56 -1.05 6.28
N LEU A 153 -29.28 0.18 6.72
CA LEU A 153 -29.84 1.38 6.09
C LEU A 153 -29.41 1.50 4.62
N LEU A 154 -28.12 1.31 4.35
CA LEU A 154 -27.63 1.26 2.96
C LEU A 154 -28.27 0.14 2.14
N TRP A 155 -28.61 -1.00 2.77
CA TRP A 155 -29.31 -2.08 2.07
C TRP A 155 -30.73 -1.73 1.73
N ALA A 156 -31.42 -1.01 2.60
CA ALA A 156 -32.80 -0.57 2.39
C ALA A 156 -32.89 0.56 1.35
N LYS A 157 -31.95 1.51 1.40
CA LYS A 157 -32.00 2.73 0.58
C LYS A 157 -31.27 2.60 -0.75
N VAL A 158 -30.28 1.67 -0.90
CA VAL A 158 -29.50 1.52 -2.12
C VAL A 158 -29.51 0.06 -2.59
N LYS A 159 -28.73 -0.84 -1.93
CA LYS A 159 -28.57 -2.23 -2.40
C LYS A 159 -28.01 -3.13 -1.31
N ARG A 160 -28.49 -4.38 -1.25
CA ARG A 160 -27.96 -5.40 -0.33
C ARG A 160 -26.48 -5.68 -0.59
N GLY A 161 -25.75 -5.94 0.51
CA GLY A 161 -24.33 -6.30 0.49
C GLY A 161 -23.38 -5.11 0.62
N LEU A 162 -23.87 -3.89 0.71
CA LEU A 162 -23.08 -2.71 1.05
C LEU A 162 -22.67 -2.72 2.52
N SER A 163 -21.62 -2.00 2.86
CA SER A 163 -21.19 -1.82 4.24
C SER A 163 -20.66 -0.43 4.50
N ALA A 164 -20.95 0.11 5.65
CA ALA A 164 -20.29 1.29 6.19
C ALA A 164 -19.33 0.89 7.31
N GLY A 165 -18.32 1.73 7.55
CA GLY A 165 -17.39 1.59 8.66
C GLY A 165 -16.57 2.86 8.78
N ARG A 166 -16.17 3.25 9.98
CA ARG A 166 -15.47 4.51 10.25
C ARG A 166 -14.33 4.78 9.26
N VAL A 167 -13.30 3.96 9.30
CA VAL A 167 -12.10 4.15 8.47
C VAL A 167 -12.39 3.95 6.98
N GLN A 168 -13.21 2.97 6.60
CA GLN A 168 -13.51 2.70 5.19
C GLN A 168 -14.32 3.83 4.53
N SER A 169 -15.25 4.44 5.25
CA SER A 169 -16.09 5.53 4.70
C SER A 169 -15.29 6.81 4.53
N VAL A 170 -14.37 7.11 5.45
CA VAL A 170 -13.44 8.24 5.30
C VAL A 170 -12.44 7.98 4.17
N ALA A 171 -11.91 6.77 4.03
CA ALA A 171 -11.03 6.43 2.91
C ALA A 171 -11.73 6.59 1.55
N LEU A 172 -13.01 6.20 1.45
CA LEU A 172 -13.84 6.45 0.26
C LEU A 172 -14.00 7.95 0.01
N ARG A 173 -14.35 8.72 1.03
CA ARG A 173 -14.50 10.18 0.94
C ARG A 173 -13.25 10.85 0.40
N ILE A 174 -12.07 10.50 0.92
CA ILE A 174 -10.78 11.06 0.47
C ILE A 174 -10.59 10.83 -1.04
N ILE A 175 -10.98 9.66 -1.56
CA ILE A 175 -10.88 9.37 -2.99
C ILE A 175 -11.91 10.18 -3.77
N CYS A 176 -13.16 10.28 -3.29
CA CYS A 176 -14.21 11.08 -3.93
C CYS A 176 -13.84 12.57 -3.99
N ASP A 177 -13.37 13.14 -2.88
CA ASP A 177 -12.95 14.55 -2.83
C ASP A 177 -11.79 14.81 -3.82
N ARG A 178 -10.90 13.83 -4.05
CA ARG A 178 -9.84 13.90 -5.08
C ARG A 178 -10.41 13.86 -6.50
N GLU A 179 -11.39 13.02 -6.78
CA GLU A 179 -12.07 13.00 -8.09
C GLU A 179 -12.78 14.34 -8.35
N ASP A 180 -13.41 14.93 -7.33
CA ASP A 180 -14.03 16.26 -7.42
C ASP A 180 -12.96 17.34 -7.75
N GLU A 181 -11.77 17.30 -7.10
CA GLU A 181 -10.64 18.17 -7.42
C GLU A 181 -10.17 18.01 -8.86
N ILE A 182 -10.06 16.76 -9.35
CA ILE A 182 -9.62 16.46 -10.72
C ILE A 182 -10.65 16.99 -11.73
N ASN A 183 -11.93 16.73 -11.47
CA ASN A 183 -13.03 17.13 -12.36
C ASN A 183 -13.25 18.65 -12.41
N ALA A 184 -12.97 19.35 -11.32
CA ALA A 184 -13.07 20.81 -11.23
C ALA A 184 -11.80 21.52 -11.71
N PHE A 185 -10.73 20.79 -12.02
CA PHE A 185 -9.44 21.37 -12.38
C PHE A 185 -9.50 22.06 -13.75
N ILE A 186 -9.02 23.30 -13.79
CA ILE A 186 -8.88 24.08 -15.02
C ILE A 186 -7.39 24.22 -15.32
N PRO A 187 -6.91 23.67 -16.45
CA PRO A 187 -5.51 23.81 -16.85
C PRO A 187 -5.13 25.28 -17.09
N GLU A 188 -4.06 25.73 -16.49
CA GLU A 188 -3.47 27.05 -16.69
C GLU A 188 -2.25 26.95 -17.60
N GLU A 189 -2.19 27.81 -18.61
CA GLU A 189 -1.06 27.93 -19.52
C GLU A 189 0.16 28.50 -18.80
N TYR A 190 1.32 27.90 -19.05
CA TYR A 190 2.61 28.48 -18.70
C TYR A 190 3.67 28.07 -19.73
N TRP A 191 4.78 28.81 -19.76
CA TRP A 191 5.86 28.57 -20.69
C TRP A 191 7.17 28.32 -19.97
N SER A 192 8.03 27.53 -20.60
CA SER A 192 9.44 27.39 -20.24
C SER A 192 10.32 27.80 -21.41
N LEU A 193 11.49 28.31 -21.09
CA LEU A 193 12.49 28.67 -22.09
C LEU A 193 13.82 28.01 -21.71
N GLU A 194 14.37 27.22 -22.63
CA GLU A 194 15.70 26.65 -22.51
C GLU A 194 16.64 27.31 -23.55
N GLY A 195 17.86 27.58 -23.15
CA GLY A 195 18.91 28.07 -24.05
C GLY A 195 19.98 27.02 -24.23
N GLU A 196 20.34 26.73 -25.48
CA GLU A 196 21.51 25.94 -25.83
C GLU A 196 22.71 26.84 -26.11
N PHE A 197 23.76 26.73 -25.30
CA PHE A 197 24.97 27.54 -25.35
C PHE A 197 26.18 26.73 -25.76
N GLN A 198 26.93 27.21 -26.72
CA GLN A 198 28.22 26.64 -27.09
C GLN A 198 29.33 27.20 -26.20
N VAL A 199 29.97 26.32 -25.47
CA VAL A 199 31.21 26.62 -24.72
C VAL A 199 32.42 26.42 -25.64
N LYS A 200 33.33 27.37 -25.62
CA LYS A 200 34.53 27.31 -26.48
C LYS A 200 35.38 26.07 -26.18
N GLY A 201 35.66 25.29 -27.19
CA GLY A 201 36.45 24.04 -27.05
C GLY A 201 35.62 22.79 -26.72
N GLU A 202 34.31 22.91 -26.42
CA GLU A 202 33.47 21.79 -26.08
C GLU A 202 32.57 21.35 -27.24
N LYS A 203 32.35 20.02 -27.37
CA LYS A 203 31.54 19.46 -28.46
C LYS A 203 30.02 19.50 -28.11
N LYS A 204 29.69 19.35 -26.82
CA LYS A 204 28.30 19.33 -26.37
C LYS A 204 27.87 20.71 -25.93
N PRO A 205 26.67 21.17 -26.30
CA PRO A 205 26.14 22.43 -25.80
C PRO A 205 25.80 22.35 -24.29
N LEU A 206 25.92 23.48 -23.66
CA LEU A 206 25.42 23.69 -22.30
C LEU A 206 23.93 24.08 -22.37
N ILE A 207 23.05 23.29 -21.78
CA ILE A 207 21.61 23.58 -21.73
C ILE A 207 21.30 24.27 -20.40
N ALA A 208 20.78 25.48 -20.45
CA ALA A 208 20.38 26.24 -19.26
C ALA A 208 18.93 26.68 -19.37
N LYS A 209 18.26 26.74 -18.23
CA LYS A 209 16.86 27.14 -18.11
C LYS A 209 16.78 28.63 -17.79
N PHE A 210 15.85 29.30 -18.43
CA PHE A 210 15.50 30.67 -18.12
C PHE A 210 15.02 30.77 -16.66
N TYR A 211 15.54 31.72 -15.94
CA TYR A 211 15.18 31.93 -14.52
C TYR A 211 14.31 33.19 -14.36
N GLY A 212 14.62 34.22 -15.09
CA GLY A 212 14.00 35.54 -14.99
C GLY A 212 15.04 36.62 -14.89
N THR A 213 14.88 37.53 -13.96
CA THR A 213 15.83 38.58 -13.62
C THR A 213 16.57 38.22 -12.30
N ASP A 214 16.67 39.13 -11.35
CA ASP A 214 17.10 38.81 -9.98
C ASP A 214 16.17 37.87 -9.23
N LYS A 215 14.91 37.82 -9.68
CA LYS A 215 13.86 36.93 -9.17
C LYS A 215 13.37 35.98 -10.26
N LYS A 216 12.87 34.83 -9.82
CA LYS A 216 12.21 33.89 -10.74
C LYS A 216 11.00 34.56 -11.40
N LEU A 217 11.00 34.60 -12.73
CA LEU A 217 9.93 35.16 -13.53
C LEU A 217 9.13 34.02 -14.17
N PRO A 218 7.87 33.79 -13.78
CA PRO A 218 7.00 32.86 -14.46
C PRO A 218 6.54 33.46 -15.79
N ILE A 219 6.55 32.67 -16.87
CA ILE A 219 6.05 33.08 -18.19
C ILE A 219 4.67 32.45 -18.36
N ARG A 220 3.62 33.26 -18.45
CA ARG A 220 2.23 32.82 -18.35
C ARG A 220 1.52 32.62 -19.67
N ASN A 221 2.02 33.27 -20.73
CA ASN A 221 1.38 33.25 -22.03
C ASN A 221 2.39 33.50 -23.16
N ARG A 222 1.93 33.34 -24.39
CA ARG A 222 2.71 33.52 -25.59
C ARG A 222 3.25 34.93 -25.74
N GLN A 223 2.49 35.94 -25.37
CA GLN A 223 2.91 37.34 -25.51
C GLN A 223 4.11 37.65 -24.62
N GLU A 224 4.06 37.26 -23.35
CA GLU A 224 5.22 37.40 -22.42
C GLU A 224 6.47 36.67 -22.95
N MET A 225 6.28 35.48 -23.55
CA MET A 225 7.38 34.73 -24.15
C MET A 225 7.99 35.46 -25.35
N ASP A 226 7.16 36.00 -26.25
CA ASP A 226 7.62 36.72 -27.45
C ASP A 226 8.35 38.02 -27.08
N GLU A 227 7.92 38.73 -26.02
CA GLU A 227 8.61 39.91 -25.48
C GLU A 227 9.99 39.55 -24.93
N ILE A 228 10.11 38.43 -24.17
CA ILE A 228 11.38 37.93 -23.65
C ILE A 228 12.29 37.51 -24.81
N LEU A 229 11.79 36.75 -25.77
CA LEU A 229 12.60 36.30 -26.92
C LEU A 229 13.16 37.51 -27.70
N LYS A 230 12.32 38.54 -27.95
CA LYS A 230 12.75 39.76 -28.61
C LYS A 230 13.84 40.50 -27.84
N SER A 231 13.72 40.56 -26.51
CA SER A 231 14.73 41.17 -25.67
C SER A 231 16.06 40.39 -25.64
N LEU A 232 16.04 39.11 -25.99
CA LEU A 232 17.22 38.24 -26.00
C LEU A 232 17.94 38.21 -27.35
N GLU A 233 17.36 38.75 -28.46
CA GLU A 233 17.89 38.62 -29.81
C GLU A 233 19.32 39.16 -29.97
N ASP A 234 19.61 40.30 -29.36
CA ASP A 234 20.91 40.98 -29.45
C ASP A 234 21.77 40.90 -28.17
N CYS A 235 21.37 40.04 -27.23
CA CYS A 235 22.07 39.94 -25.96
C CYS A 235 23.41 39.18 -26.09
N LYS A 236 24.39 39.66 -25.35
CA LYS A 236 25.60 38.89 -25.07
C LYS A 236 25.34 37.95 -23.90
N TYR A 237 25.82 36.75 -24.00
CA TYR A 237 25.68 35.74 -23.00
C TYR A 237 27.01 35.49 -22.31
N GLU A 238 27.04 35.74 -21.00
CA GLU A 238 28.25 35.61 -20.17
C GLU A 238 27.97 34.89 -18.88
N ILE A 239 28.88 34.05 -18.42
CA ILE A 239 28.78 33.38 -17.11
C ILE A 239 29.02 34.44 -16.02
N THR A 240 27.97 34.80 -15.31
CA THR A 240 28.02 35.84 -14.23
C THR A 240 28.37 35.20 -12.88
N GLU A 241 28.00 33.95 -12.66
CA GLU A 241 28.27 33.27 -11.37
C GLU A 241 28.50 31.79 -11.59
N VAL A 242 29.53 31.23 -10.96
CA VAL A 242 29.75 29.78 -10.81
C VAL A 242 29.87 29.49 -9.32
N LYS A 243 28.88 28.81 -8.77
CA LYS A 243 28.84 28.44 -7.35
C LYS A 243 29.04 26.95 -7.19
N LYS A 244 30.12 26.54 -6.54
CA LYS A 244 30.40 25.15 -6.14
C LYS A 244 29.93 24.97 -4.69
N GLY A 245 29.36 23.81 -4.40
CA GLY A 245 28.87 23.48 -3.06
C GLY A 245 28.75 21.98 -2.87
N GLU A 246 28.31 21.60 -1.70
CA GLU A 246 28.04 20.21 -1.36
C GLU A 246 26.56 20.03 -0.99
N ARG A 247 26.01 18.87 -1.32
CA ARG A 247 24.68 18.45 -0.91
C ARG A 247 24.76 17.08 -0.25
N ILE A 248 24.21 16.97 0.94
CA ILE A 248 24.11 15.73 1.68
C ILE A 248 22.72 15.12 1.43
N LYS A 249 22.68 13.86 1.05
CA LYS A 249 21.45 13.06 1.00
C LYS A 249 21.47 12.04 2.12
N ASN A 250 20.60 12.23 3.11
CA ASN A 250 20.48 11.32 4.24
C ASN A 250 19.94 9.97 3.84
N ALA A 251 20.43 8.91 4.48
CA ALA A 251 19.88 7.57 4.36
C ALA A 251 18.43 7.55 4.85
N PRO A 252 17.55 6.77 4.20
CA PRO A 252 16.16 6.64 4.61
C PRO A 252 16.04 5.90 5.95
N LEU A 253 14.94 6.14 6.67
CA LEU A 253 14.61 5.39 7.89
C LEU A 253 14.22 3.94 7.55
N PRO A 254 14.35 3.00 8.49
CA PRO A 254 13.84 1.64 8.32
C PRO A 254 12.33 1.66 8.14
N PHE A 255 11.76 0.58 7.60
CA PHE A 255 10.36 0.53 7.26
C PHE A 255 9.42 0.50 8.46
N THR A 256 8.37 1.31 8.39
CA THR A 256 7.09 1.08 9.07
C THR A 256 6.16 0.25 8.16
N THR A 257 5.00 -0.16 8.67
CA THR A 257 3.98 -0.83 7.85
C THR A 257 3.56 0.02 6.65
N SER A 258 3.32 1.30 6.87
CA SER A 258 2.90 2.26 5.84
C SER A 258 3.98 2.42 4.77
N THR A 259 5.21 2.74 5.16
CA THR A 259 6.31 2.97 4.21
C THR A 259 6.69 1.70 3.46
N LEU A 260 6.57 0.50 4.08
CA LEU A 260 6.76 -0.78 3.38
C LEU A 260 5.70 -0.99 2.30
N GLN A 261 4.42 -0.71 2.60
CA GLN A 261 3.34 -0.83 1.62
C GLN A 261 3.52 0.13 0.45
N GLN A 262 3.91 1.38 0.73
CA GLN A 262 4.18 2.41 -0.28
C GLN A 262 5.32 1.97 -1.21
N GLU A 263 6.45 1.59 -0.65
CA GLU A 263 7.63 1.24 -1.44
C GLU A 263 7.47 -0.08 -2.20
N ALA A 264 6.81 -1.08 -1.61
CA ALA A 264 6.50 -2.33 -2.30
C ALA A 264 5.51 -2.13 -3.47
N ALA A 265 4.55 -1.21 -3.35
CA ALA A 265 3.67 -0.86 -4.45
C ALA A 265 4.42 -0.15 -5.58
N LYS A 266 5.33 0.77 -5.23
CA LYS A 266 6.12 1.55 -6.17
C LYS A 266 7.13 0.68 -6.94
N THR A 267 7.98 -0.06 -6.23
CA THR A 267 9.14 -0.76 -6.80
C THR A 267 8.84 -2.19 -7.23
N LEU A 268 7.95 -2.89 -6.51
CA LEU A 268 7.62 -4.30 -6.75
C LEU A 268 6.29 -4.49 -7.49
N ASN A 269 5.48 -3.43 -7.58
CA ASN A 269 4.11 -3.47 -8.08
C ASN A 269 3.23 -4.46 -7.29
N PHE A 270 3.39 -4.49 -5.97
CA PHE A 270 2.57 -5.29 -5.06
C PHE A 270 1.41 -4.47 -4.52
N SER A 271 0.23 -5.08 -4.41
CA SER A 271 -0.87 -4.47 -3.64
C SER A 271 -0.55 -4.47 -2.15
N THR A 272 -1.18 -3.57 -1.39
CA THR A 272 -1.05 -3.51 0.07
C THR A 272 -1.36 -4.84 0.73
N GLN A 273 -2.44 -5.51 0.30
CA GLN A 273 -2.83 -6.83 0.79
C GLN A 273 -1.76 -7.91 0.49
N LYS A 274 -1.21 -7.92 -0.74
CA LYS A 274 -0.15 -8.86 -1.12
C LYS A 274 1.11 -8.64 -0.28
N THR A 275 1.50 -7.38 -0.09
CA THR A 275 2.65 -6.99 0.72
C THR A 275 2.52 -7.51 2.15
N MET A 276 1.36 -7.25 2.80
CA MET A 276 1.14 -7.69 4.17
C MET A 276 1.06 -9.21 4.31
N ARG A 277 0.45 -9.91 3.33
CA ARG A 277 0.44 -11.38 3.33
C ARG A 277 1.82 -11.99 3.23
N LEU A 278 2.68 -11.45 2.37
CA LEU A 278 4.06 -11.93 2.23
C LEU A 278 4.91 -11.59 3.45
N ALA A 279 4.74 -10.39 4.01
CA ALA A 279 5.40 -9.99 5.24
C ALA A 279 5.01 -10.90 6.42
N GLN A 280 3.73 -11.27 6.55
CA GLN A 280 3.26 -12.23 7.55
C GLN A 280 3.96 -13.58 7.42
N GLN A 281 4.12 -14.09 6.20
CA GLN A 281 4.82 -15.36 5.95
C GLN A 281 6.31 -15.26 6.35
N LEU A 282 6.97 -14.16 6.02
CA LEU A 282 8.37 -13.93 6.39
C LEU A 282 8.56 -13.78 7.90
N TYR A 283 7.61 -13.17 8.61
CA TYR A 283 7.61 -13.02 10.05
C TYR A 283 7.37 -14.35 10.79
N GLU A 284 6.32 -15.10 10.40
CA GLU A 284 5.92 -16.35 11.09
C GLU A 284 6.94 -17.48 10.93
N GLY A 285 7.71 -17.44 9.86
CA GLY A 285 8.80 -18.36 9.58
C GLY A 285 8.71 -19.09 8.26
N VAL A 286 9.84 -19.21 7.62
CA VAL A 286 10.07 -19.98 6.40
C VAL A 286 11.21 -20.98 6.63
N ASP A 287 11.19 -22.08 5.89
CA ASP A 287 12.28 -23.05 5.97
C ASP A 287 13.47 -22.53 5.18
N VAL A 288 14.54 -22.18 5.87
CA VAL A 288 15.80 -21.68 5.31
C VAL A 288 16.84 -22.81 5.31
N LYS A 289 17.42 -23.10 4.15
CA LYS A 289 18.45 -24.14 4.01
C LYS A 289 19.61 -23.89 4.99
N GLY A 290 19.95 -24.89 5.78
CA GLY A 290 20.99 -24.80 6.81
C GLY A 290 20.58 -24.14 8.13
N SER A 291 19.46 -23.43 8.19
CA SER A 291 18.97 -22.74 9.40
C SER A 291 17.65 -23.31 9.94
N GLY A 292 16.97 -24.16 9.15
CA GLY A 292 15.63 -24.67 9.49
C GLY A 292 14.55 -23.58 9.37
N THR A 293 13.40 -23.80 10.03
CA THR A 293 12.31 -22.83 10.00
C THR A 293 12.60 -21.67 10.95
N VAL A 294 12.60 -20.44 10.43
CA VAL A 294 12.92 -19.22 11.18
C VAL A 294 12.17 -18.02 10.60
N GLY A 295 11.74 -17.10 11.48
CA GLY A 295 11.25 -15.78 11.06
C GLY A 295 12.39 -14.95 10.47
N LEU A 296 12.18 -14.42 9.27
CA LEU A 296 13.19 -13.64 8.55
C LEU A 296 13.10 -12.14 8.82
N ILE A 297 11.94 -11.66 9.26
CA ILE A 297 11.73 -10.23 9.57
C ILE A 297 11.11 -10.07 10.95
N SER A 298 11.30 -8.89 11.54
CA SER A 298 10.61 -8.43 12.74
C SER A 298 9.11 -8.25 12.51
N TYR A 299 8.36 -7.98 13.57
CA TYR A 299 6.92 -7.81 13.53
C TYR A 299 6.51 -6.73 12.51
N LEU A 300 5.52 -7.06 11.67
CA LEU A 300 5.20 -6.32 10.45
C LEU A 300 4.16 -5.21 10.65
N ARG A 301 3.44 -5.18 11.78
CA ARG A 301 2.45 -4.14 12.07
C ARG A 301 3.02 -3.15 13.06
N THR A 302 3.69 -2.14 12.55
CA THR A 302 4.39 -1.14 13.35
C THR A 302 4.39 0.22 12.65
N ASP A 303 4.28 1.26 13.43
CA ASP A 303 4.52 2.65 13.04
C ASP A 303 5.86 3.18 13.57
N SER A 304 6.60 2.35 14.30
CA SER A 304 7.90 2.68 14.86
C SER A 304 9.03 2.53 13.84
N THR A 305 9.97 3.46 13.88
CA THR A 305 11.26 3.38 13.17
C THR A 305 12.42 3.01 14.10
N ARG A 306 12.12 2.67 15.35
CA ARG A 306 13.11 2.26 16.36
C ARG A 306 13.75 0.93 15.98
N ILE A 307 15.00 0.77 16.30
CA ILE A 307 15.77 -0.47 16.13
C ILE A 307 16.36 -0.85 17.52
N SER A 308 16.32 -2.13 17.86
CA SER A 308 16.98 -2.61 19.08
C SER A 308 18.50 -2.39 19.02
N GLU A 309 19.12 -2.17 20.16
CA GLU A 309 20.57 -1.98 20.28
C GLU A 309 21.36 -3.16 19.70
N GLU A 310 20.88 -4.39 19.91
CA GLU A 310 21.49 -5.60 19.37
C GLU A 310 21.47 -5.61 17.84
N ALA A 311 20.34 -5.28 17.22
CA ALA A 311 20.21 -5.23 15.77
C ALA A 311 21.02 -4.07 15.15
N ASP A 312 21.09 -2.92 15.83
CA ASP A 312 21.90 -1.78 15.40
C ASP A 312 23.40 -2.13 15.43
N ALA A 313 23.89 -2.72 16.54
CA ALA A 313 25.27 -3.13 16.66
C ALA A 313 25.66 -4.19 15.62
N ALA A 314 24.81 -5.19 15.39
CA ALA A 314 25.05 -6.20 14.36
C ALA A 314 25.11 -5.59 12.96
N ALA A 315 24.22 -4.62 12.66
CA ALA A 315 24.20 -3.94 11.37
C ALA A 315 25.47 -3.08 11.16
N ARG A 316 25.91 -2.35 12.17
CA ARG A 316 27.15 -1.54 12.10
C ARG A 316 28.38 -2.41 11.87
N THR A 317 28.47 -3.54 12.58
CA THR A 317 29.56 -4.51 12.39
C THR A 317 29.56 -5.05 10.95
N TYR A 318 28.39 -5.50 10.47
CA TYR A 318 28.24 -6.01 9.11
C TYR A 318 28.63 -4.96 8.05
N ILE A 319 28.17 -3.71 8.20
CA ILE A 319 28.49 -2.63 7.25
C ILE A 319 29.98 -2.33 7.26
N SER A 320 30.60 -2.25 8.45
CA SER A 320 32.04 -2.03 8.57
C SER A 320 32.86 -3.12 7.88
N GLU A 321 32.48 -4.39 8.03
CA GLU A 321 33.17 -5.53 7.43
C GLU A 321 33.00 -5.62 5.92
N GLN A 322 31.80 -5.31 5.39
CA GLN A 322 31.48 -5.50 3.99
C GLN A 322 31.75 -4.26 3.11
N TYR A 323 31.68 -3.06 3.67
CA TYR A 323 31.76 -1.79 2.94
C TYR A 323 32.88 -0.86 3.47
N GLY A 324 33.34 -1.07 4.70
CA GLY A 324 34.34 -0.24 5.36
C GLY A 324 33.72 0.75 6.37
N LEU A 325 34.58 1.26 7.27
CA LEU A 325 34.18 2.15 8.37
C LEU A 325 33.53 3.46 7.92
N ASP A 326 33.93 4.00 6.77
CA ASP A 326 33.39 5.24 6.21
C ASP A 326 31.90 5.12 5.82
N TYR A 327 31.45 3.89 5.59
CA TYR A 327 30.04 3.61 5.27
C TYR A 327 29.15 3.46 6.50
N VAL A 328 29.71 3.40 7.70
CA VAL A 328 28.93 3.32 8.94
C VAL A 328 28.41 4.72 9.31
N SER A 329 27.12 4.86 9.57
CA SER A 329 26.54 6.13 10.01
C SER A 329 27.17 6.58 11.33
N GLN A 330 27.72 7.78 11.35
CA GLN A 330 28.29 8.38 12.58
C GLN A 330 27.21 9.05 13.46
N THR A 331 26.04 9.35 12.90
CA THR A 331 24.94 9.99 13.60
C THR A 331 23.99 8.96 14.19
N GLU A 332 23.80 9.00 15.50
CA GLU A 332 22.59 8.48 16.12
C GLU A 332 21.44 9.31 15.54
N LYS A 333 20.63 8.70 14.67
CA LYS A 333 19.42 9.37 14.18
C LYS A 333 18.48 9.50 15.37
N ALA A 334 18.48 10.68 15.98
CA ALA A 334 17.54 11.03 17.01
C ALA A 334 16.11 10.75 16.49
N ILE A 335 15.39 9.91 17.19
CA ILE A 335 13.95 9.75 17.02
C ILE A 335 13.37 11.14 17.18
N LYS A 336 12.65 11.65 16.16
CA LYS A 336 11.93 12.91 16.31
C LYS A 336 10.93 12.73 17.46
N ASN A 337 11.27 13.22 18.62
CA ASN A 337 10.39 13.29 19.79
C ASN A 337 9.19 14.17 19.44
N GLY A 338 8.05 13.57 19.15
CA GLY A 338 6.84 14.32 18.82
C GLY A 338 5.58 13.46 18.65
N GLN A 339 5.72 12.21 18.26
CA GLN A 339 4.61 11.27 18.29
C GLN A 339 4.83 10.27 19.44
N LYS A 340 3.79 10.03 20.26
CA LYS A 340 3.78 8.97 21.25
C LYS A 340 3.88 7.63 20.50
N ILE A 341 5.12 7.20 20.26
CA ILE A 341 5.42 5.89 19.69
C ILE A 341 5.07 4.87 20.76
N GLN A 342 4.35 3.84 20.39
CA GLN A 342 4.24 2.65 21.25
C GLN A 342 5.66 2.11 21.45
N ASP A 343 6.24 2.37 22.60
CA ASP A 343 7.65 2.11 22.92
C ASP A 343 8.05 0.62 22.80
N ALA A 344 7.07 -0.28 22.68
CA ALA A 344 7.27 -1.72 22.59
C ALA A 344 7.62 -2.23 21.17
N HIS A 345 7.33 -1.46 20.11
CA HIS A 345 7.50 -1.92 18.74
C HIS A 345 8.82 -1.45 18.11
N GLU A 346 9.38 -2.29 17.26
CA GLU A 346 10.51 -1.98 16.40
C GLU A 346 10.05 -1.78 14.94
N ALA A 347 10.93 -1.16 14.13
CA ALA A 347 10.76 -1.11 12.69
C ALA A 347 10.80 -2.50 12.05
N ILE A 348 10.29 -2.61 10.84
CA ILE A 348 10.39 -3.82 10.04
C ILE A 348 11.82 -3.96 9.52
N ARG A 349 12.50 -4.99 9.97
CA ARG A 349 13.91 -5.29 9.66
C ARG A 349 14.14 -6.79 9.48
N PRO A 350 15.24 -7.22 8.85
CA PRO A 350 15.65 -8.63 8.95
C PRO A 350 15.96 -8.99 10.41
N THR A 351 15.63 -10.22 10.81
CA THR A 351 15.97 -10.74 12.15
C THR A 351 17.46 -10.95 12.32
N ASP A 352 18.19 -11.08 11.22
CA ASP A 352 19.64 -11.25 11.19
C ASP A 352 20.17 -10.65 9.88
N ILE A 353 20.97 -9.59 9.98
CA ILE A 353 21.51 -8.90 8.81
C ILE A 353 22.49 -9.79 8.01
N ALA A 354 23.13 -10.76 8.64
CA ALA A 354 24.04 -11.70 7.98
C ALA A 354 23.29 -12.66 7.03
N ARG A 355 21.97 -12.82 7.19
CA ARG A 355 21.12 -13.52 6.22
C ARG A 355 20.83 -12.63 5.01
N THR A 356 21.86 -12.41 4.20
CA THR A 356 21.74 -11.58 3.00
C THR A 356 20.69 -12.16 2.04
N PRO A 357 20.08 -11.33 1.18
CA PRO A 357 19.13 -11.81 0.17
C PRO A 357 19.68 -12.96 -0.68
N VAL A 358 20.96 -12.93 -1.00
CA VAL A 358 21.62 -14.00 -1.80
C VAL A 358 21.55 -15.35 -1.08
N LEU A 359 21.82 -15.38 0.21
CA LEU A 359 21.86 -16.63 1.00
C LEU A 359 20.48 -17.27 1.15
N VAL A 360 19.40 -16.48 1.20
CA VAL A 360 18.04 -17.00 1.40
C VAL A 360 17.25 -17.20 0.11
N LYS A 361 17.82 -16.82 -1.04
CA LYS A 361 17.13 -16.80 -2.34
C LYS A 361 16.48 -18.13 -2.71
N GLU A 362 17.22 -19.24 -2.53
CA GLU A 362 16.75 -20.58 -2.90
C GLU A 362 15.65 -21.11 -1.95
N SER A 363 15.54 -20.54 -0.76
CA SER A 363 14.54 -20.91 0.25
C SER A 363 13.22 -20.14 0.13
N LEU A 364 13.17 -19.12 -0.71
CA LEU A 364 12.04 -18.21 -0.85
C LEU A 364 11.37 -18.32 -2.21
N THR A 365 10.06 -18.13 -2.23
CA THR A 365 9.36 -17.87 -3.49
C THR A 365 9.86 -16.55 -4.08
N ARG A 366 9.68 -16.37 -5.39
CA ARG A 366 10.09 -15.14 -6.10
C ARG A 366 9.57 -13.87 -5.43
N ASP A 367 8.32 -13.85 -5.01
CA ASP A 367 7.69 -12.68 -4.40
C ASP A 367 8.16 -12.46 -2.97
N GLN A 368 8.32 -13.52 -2.16
CA GLN A 368 8.93 -13.45 -0.83
C GLN A 368 10.36 -12.92 -0.90
N PHE A 369 11.15 -13.42 -1.85
CA PHE A 369 12.53 -12.97 -2.06
C PHE A 369 12.58 -11.47 -2.38
N ARG A 370 11.74 -10.98 -3.30
CA ARG A 370 11.71 -9.56 -3.68
C ARG A 370 11.36 -8.67 -2.49
N LEU A 371 10.36 -9.08 -1.70
CA LEU A 371 9.98 -8.32 -0.51
C LEU A 371 11.05 -8.34 0.57
N TYR A 372 11.65 -9.53 0.85
CA TYR A 372 12.74 -9.64 1.79
C TYR A 372 13.95 -8.81 1.38
N GLN A 373 14.33 -8.84 0.11
CA GLN A 373 15.42 -8.03 -0.44
C GLN A 373 15.17 -6.53 -0.25
N LEU A 374 13.94 -6.08 -0.44
CA LEU A 374 13.54 -4.69 -0.22
C LEU A 374 13.71 -4.30 1.25
N ILE A 375 13.23 -5.13 2.17
CA ILE A 375 13.31 -4.90 3.62
C ILE A 375 14.78 -4.91 4.07
N TRP A 376 15.54 -5.90 3.63
CA TRP A 376 16.95 -6.04 4.00
C TRP A 376 17.78 -4.83 3.54
N ARG A 377 17.64 -4.44 2.26
CA ARG A 377 18.36 -3.30 1.69
C ARG A 377 18.01 -1.99 2.39
N ARG A 378 16.74 -1.76 2.68
CA ARG A 378 16.29 -0.56 3.40
C ARG A 378 16.87 -0.50 4.80
N PHE A 379 16.87 -1.62 5.53
CA PHE A 379 17.45 -1.70 6.85
C PHE A 379 18.96 -1.43 6.83
N ALA A 380 19.71 -2.12 5.98
CA ALA A 380 21.15 -1.90 5.84
C ALA A 380 21.44 -0.42 5.53
N ALA A 381 20.78 0.13 4.50
CA ALA A 381 20.91 1.54 4.12
C ALA A 381 20.61 2.50 5.28
N SER A 382 19.62 2.20 6.12
CA SER A 382 19.26 3.05 7.24
C SER A 382 20.35 3.20 8.31
N ARG A 383 21.31 2.29 8.34
CA ARG A 383 22.46 2.30 9.26
C ARG A 383 23.76 2.77 8.59
N MET A 384 23.69 3.11 7.28
CA MET A 384 24.84 3.58 6.51
C MET A 384 24.95 5.11 6.52
N ALA A 385 26.15 5.57 6.21
CA ALA A 385 26.47 6.98 6.06
C ALA A 385 25.66 7.65 4.93
N PRO A 386 25.36 8.95 5.03
CA PRO A 386 24.67 9.70 3.98
C PRO A 386 25.52 9.76 2.70
N ALA A 387 24.85 9.85 1.56
CA ALA A 387 25.50 10.15 0.31
C ALA A 387 25.87 11.64 0.21
N ARG A 388 27.02 11.95 -0.37
CA ARG A 388 27.51 13.30 -0.58
C ARG A 388 27.63 13.59 -2.08
N TYR A 389 27.15 14.75 -2.47
CA TYR A 389 27.19 15.25 -3.83
C TYR A 389 27.99 16.54 -3.90
N GLU A 390 28.91 16.64 -4.83
CA GLU A 390 29.43 17.92 -5.29
C GLU A 390 28.41 18.56 -6.21
N THR A 391 28.04 19.79 -5.93
CA THR A 391 27.05 20.55 -6.73
C THR A 391 27.74 21.72 -7.42
N THR A 392 27.36 21.98 -8.66
CA THR A 392 27.79 23.16 -9.41
C THR A 392 26.54 23.86 -9.94
N SER A 393 26.37 25.12 -9.60
CA SER A 393 25.30 25.98 -10.11
C SER A 393 25.94 27.11 -10.89
N VAL A 394 25.47 27.35 -12.12
CA VAL A 394 25.98 28.37 -13.02
C VAL A 394 24.85 29.31 -13.39
N LYS A 395 25.11 30.62 -13.34
CA LYS A 395 24.22 31.62 -13.88
C LYS A 395 24.84 32.24 -15.12
N ILE A 396 24.04 32.36 -16.15
CA ILE A 396 24.39 32.97 -17.44
C ILE A 396 23.55 34.24 -17.54
N GLY A 397 24.20 35.40 -17.59
CA GLY A 397 23.56 36.68 -17.82
C GLY A 397 23.27 36.90 -19.31
N ALA A 398 22.13 37.50 -19.60
CA ALA A 398 21.69 37.92 -20.92
C ALA A 398 20.90 39.23 -20.81
N GLY A 399 21.59 40.38 -20.90
CA GLY A 399 20.98 41.68 -20.58
C GLY A 399 20.49 41.73 -19.15
N GLU A 400 19.20 41.98 -18.97
CA GLU A 400 18.55 41.95 -17.63
C GLU A 400 18.17 40.51 -17.17
N TYR A 401 18.22 39.55 -18.07
CA TYR A 401 17.77 38.18 -17.79
C TYR A 401 18.91 37.25 -17.39
N VAL A 402 18.54 36.21 -16.71
CA VAL A 402 19.44 35.18 -16.23
C VAL A 402 18.94 33.78 -16.62
N PHE A 403 19.85 32.97 -17.17
CA PHE A 403 19.65 31.52 -17.32
C PHE A 403 20.41 30.78 -16.23
N THR A 404 19.89 29.66 -15.79
CA THR A 404 20.52 28.84 -14.75
C THR A 404 20.69 27.39 -15.21
N VAL A 405 21.81 26.80 -14.82
CA VAL A 405 22.04 25.38 -14.95
C VAL A 405 22.63 24.86 -13.64
N ALA A 406 22.15 23.73 -13.17
CA ALA A 406 22.67 23.07 -11.99
C ALA A 406 23.04 21.62 -12.33
N ALA A 407 24.17 21.19 -11.80
CA ALA A 407 24.63 19.83 -11.91
C ALA A 407 25.07 19.29 -10.56
N SER A 408 25.05 17.98 -10.41
CA SER A 408 25.53 17.30 -9.22
C SER A 408 26.27 16.02 -9.58
N LYS A 409 27.39 15.79 -8.95
CA LYS A 409 28.20 14.58 -9.06
C LYS A 409 28.22 13.87 -7.72
N VAL A 410 28.05 12.56 -7.71
CA VAL A 410 28.21 11.76 -6.48
C VAL A 410 29.68 11.74 -6.10
N ALA A 411 30.01 12.34 -4.97
CA ALA A 411 31.35 12.34 -4.39
C ALA A 411 31.55 11.12 -3.49
N PHE A 412 30.49 10.75 -2.76
CA PHE A 412 30.47 9.54 -1.94
C PHE A 412 29.04 8.97 -1.96
N ASP A 413 28.91 7.71 -2.33
CA ASP A 413 27.61 7.09 -2.54
C ASP A 413 26.94 6.66 -1.25
N GLY A 414 27.69 6.41 -0.17
CA GLY A 414 27.15 6.05 1.14
C GLY A 414 26.09 4.94 1.06
N PHE A 415 24.92 5.18 1.62
CA PHE A 415 23.82 4.22 1.61
C PHE A 415 23.31 3.85 0.21
N MET A 416 23.57 4.67 -0.81
CA MET A 416 23.14 4.42 -2.19
C MET A 416 23.88 3.23 -2.82
N SER A 417 24.98 2.77 -2.24
CA SER A 417 25.65 1.52 -2.64
C SER A 417 24.74 0.30 -2.47
N VAL A 418 23.81 0.33 -1.52
CA VAL A 418 22.89 -0.79 -1.19
C VAL A 418 21.46 -0.50 -1.61
N TYR A 419 21.00 0.75 -1.46
CA TYR A 419 19.61 1.13 -1.64
C TYR A 419 19.49 2.45 -2.39
N THR A 420 18.75 2.42 -3.50
CA THR A 420 18.40 3.61 -4.27
C THR A 420 16.90 3.65 -4.48
N GLU A 421 16.32 4.82 -4.33
CA GLU A 421 14.91 5.08 -4.65
C GLU A 421 14.75 5.36 -6.14
N GLU A 422 13.54 5.18 -6.66
CA GLU A 422 13.23 5.53 -8.04
C GLU A 422 13.41 7.03 -8.25
N GLY A 423 14.16 7.42 -9.26
CA GLY A 423 14.55 8.82 -9.49
C GLY A 423 15.92 9.20 -8.91
N ASP A 424 16.57 8.31 -8.17
CA ASP A 424 17.94 8.52 -7.74
C ASP A 424 18.91 8.27 -8.91
N ASP A 425 19.62 9.30 -9.30
CA ASP A 425 20.70 9.16 -10.26
C ASP A 425 22.01 8.84 -9.53
N LYS A 426 22.47 7.59 -9.70
CA LYS A 426 23.74 7.13 -9.11
C LYS A 426 24.96 7.86 -9.65
N LYS A 427 24.87 8.41 -10.85
CA LYS A 427 25.99 9.09 -11.51
C LYS A 427 25.93 10.60 -11.32
N GLY A 428 24.73 11.13 -11.05
CA GLY A 428 24.47 12.55 -11.08
C GLY A 428 24.47 13.12 -12.51
N ASN A 429 24.00 14.35 -12.64
CA ASN A 429 24.09 15.12 -13.87
C ASN A 429 25.35 15.97 -13.80
N VAL A 430 26.37 15.61 -14.53
CA VAL A 430 27.71 16.26 -14.48
C VAL A 430 27.86 17.21 -15.64
N LEU A 431 28.24 18.45 -15.35
CA LEU A 431 28.71 19.36 -16.40
C LEU A 431 30.07 18.86 -16.90
N SER A 432 30.16 18.61 -18.20
CA SER A 432 31.38 18.16 -18.86
C SER A 432 32.36 19.31 -19.14
N GLN A 433 31.87 20.55 -18.99
CA GLN A 433 32.60 21.76 -19.33
C GLN A 433 33.29 22.34 -18.11
N SER A 434 34.49 22.89 -18.32
CA SER A 434 35.15 23.77 -17.34
C SER A 434 34.57 25.17 -17.51
N LEU A 435 33.76 25.58 -16.55
CA LEU A 435 33.02 26.85 -16.59
C LEU A 435 33.58 27.80 -15.55
N GLU A 436 33.88 29.04 -15.96
CA GLU A 436 34.41 30.09 -15.11
C GLU A 436 33.62 31.40 -15.31
N ARG A 437 33.57 32.21 -14.27
CA ARG A 437 32.95 33.54 -14.35
C ARG A 437 33.67 34.40 -15.39
N GLY A 438 32.92 35.15 -16.18
CA GLY A 438 33.42 36.00 -17.25
C GLY A 438 33.58 35.32 -18.59
N MET A 439 33.28 34.00 -18.69
CA MET A 439 33.30 33.29 -19.97
C MET A 439 32.13 33.72 -20.85
N GLU A 440 32.43 34.22 -22.05
CA GLU A 440 31.40 34.44 -23.09
C GLU A 440 30.95 33.12 -23.70
N LEU A 441 29.63 33.02 -23.88
CA LEU A 441 28.97 31.87 -24.47
C LEU A 441 28.32 32.27 -25.79
N LYS A 442 28.36 31.38 -26.77
CA LYS A 442 27.61 31.60 -28.03
C LYS A 442 26.28 30.89 -27.94
N LEU A 443 25.20 31.65 -28.01
CA LEU A 443 23.86 31.09 -28.15
C LEU A 443 23.78 30.28 -29.45
N LYS A 444 23.27 29.06 -29.37
CA LYS A 444 22.92 28.23 -30.53
C LYS A 444 21.43 28.32 -30.83
N GLU A 445 20.63 28.14 -29.84
CA GLU A 445 19.17 28.05 -29.98
C GLU A 445 18.49 28.42 -28.68
N LEU A 446 17.36 29.10 -28.80
CA LEU A 446 16.39 29.26 -27.71
C LEU A 446 15.18 28.37 -28.01
N LYS A 447 14.77 27.56 -27.00
CA LYS A 447 13.66 26.62 -27.12
C LYS A 447 12.53 27.04 -26.20
N PRO A 448 11.54 27.79 -26.72
CA PRO A 448 10.31 28.06 -25.98
C PRO A 448 9.38 26.84 -26.05
N GLU A 449 8.85 26.42 -24.92
CA GLU A 449 7.91 25.31 -24.83
C GLU A 449 6.67 25.75 -24.07
N GLN A 450 5.49 25.48 -24.65
CA GLN A 450 4.19 25.70 -24.02
C GLN A 450 3.83 24.52 -23.15
N HIS A 451 3.33 24.79 -21.97
CA HIS A 451 2.87 23.78 -21.02
C HIS A 451 1.53 24.19 -20.45
N PHE A 452 0.81 23.19 -19.94
CA PHE A 452 -0.39 23.41 -19.14
C PHE A 452 -0.23 22.72 -17.80
N THR A 453 -0.73 23.35 -16.74
CA THR A 453 -0.77 22.69 -15.44
C THR A 453 -1.62 21.43 -15.52
N GLN A 454 -1.24 20.40 -14.78
CA GLN A 454 -1.93 19.12 -14.76
C GLN A 454 -2.78 18.99 -13.50
N PRO A 455 -3.92 18.30 -13.56
CA PRO A 455 -4.72 18.03 -12.38
C PRO A 455 -3.92 17.20 -11.37
N PRO A 456 -4.34 17.20 -10.10
CA PRO A 456 -3.74 16.27 -9.14
C PRO A 456 -3.93 14.82 -9.60
N ALA A 457 -2.94 13.98 -9.35
CA ALA A 457 -3.02 12.57 -9.74
C ALA A 457 -4.08 11.81 -8.95
N HIS A 458 -4.74 10.84 -9.60
CA HIS A 458 -5.60 9.88 -8.91
C HIS A 458 -4.84 9.18 -7.79
N TYR A 459 -5.55 8.78 -6.74
CA TYR A 459 -4.94 7.97 -5.71
C TYR A 459 -4.52 6.60 -6.24
N THR A 460 -3.36 6.14 -5.81
CA THR A 460 -2.95 4.74 -5.84
C THR A 460 -3.12 4.13 -4.45
N GLU A 461 -3.06 2.80 -4.30
CA GLU A 461 -3.05 2.19 -2.96
C GLU A 461 -1.94 2.80 -2.07
N ALA A 462 -0.75 3.05 -2.65
CA ALA A 462 0.38 3.63 -1.95
C ALA A 462 0.15 5.07 -1.48
N SER A 463 -0.33 5.94 -2.37
CA SER A 463 -0.60 7.34 -2.01
C SER A 463 -1.79 7.48 -1.05
N LEU A 464 -2.78 6.59 -1.15
CA LEU A 464 -3.89 6.55 -0.20
C LEU A 464 -3.41 6.14 1.20
N VAL A 465 -2.56 5.10 1.32
CA VAL A 465 -1.95 4.72 2.62
C VAL A 465 -1.18 5.88 3.21
N LYS A 466 -0.37 6.58 2.40
CA LYS A 466 0.40 7.75 2.83
C LYS A 466 -0.52 8.85 3.36
N THR A 467 -1.55 9.22 2.62
CA THR A 467 -2.52 10.25 3.03
C THR A 467 -3.27 9.84 4.29
N MET A 468 -3.70 8.59 4.42
CA MET A 468 -4.36 8.10 5.63
C MET A 468 -3.43 8.19 6.85
N GLU A 469 -2.16 7.83 6.71
CA GLU A 469 -1.15 7.96 7.78
C GLU A 469 -0.94 9.42 8.18
N GLU A 470 -0.73 10.31 7.21
CA GLU A 470 -0.52 11.76 7.44
C GLU A 470 -1.71 12.42 8.14
N LEU A 471 -2.93 11.97 7.83
CA LEU A 471 -4.17 12.44 8.44
C LEU A 471 -4.51 11.72 9.76
N GLY A 472 -3.74 10.73 10.19
CA GLY A 472 -3.99 9.95 11.40
C GLY A 472 -5.16 8.97 11.30
N ILE A 473 -5.60 8.64 10.08
CA ILE A 473 -6.74 7.77 9.79
C ILE A 473 -6.28 6.32 9.66
N GLY A 474 -6.81 5.46 10.53
CA GLY A 474 -6.41 4.05 10.57
C GLY A 474 -5.09 3.83 11.32
N ARG A 475 -4.61 2.61 11.31
CA ARG A 475 -3.37 2.16 11.97
C ARG A 475 -2.73 1.04 11.13
N PRO A 476 -1.50 0.60 11.41
CA PRO A 476 -0.82 -0.46 10.68
C PRO A 476 -1.66 -1.71 10.39
N SER A 477 -2.57 -2.07 11.29
CA SER A 477 -3.46 -3.22 11.14
C SER A 477 -4.63 -2.98 10.18
N THR A 478 -4.97 -1.74 9.81
CA THR A 478 -6.20 -1.39 9.07
C THR A 478 -6.00 -0.83 7.68
N TYR A 479 -4.83 -0.32 7.31
CA TYR A 479 -4.61 0.25 5.98
C TYR A 479 -4.98 -0.73 4.84
N ALA A 480 -4.32 -1.88 4.79
CA ALA A 480 -4.58 -2.88 3.75
C ALA A 480 -6.01 -3.46 3.79
N PRO A 481 -6.60 -3.82 4.94
CA PRO A 481 -8.00 -4.24 5.03
C PRO A 481 -8.98 -3.20 4.53
N THR A 482 -8.79 -1.91 4.87
CA THR A 482 -9.65 -0.81 4.43
C THR A 482 -9.66 -0.70 2.90
N ILE A 483 -8.49 -0.62 2.29
CA ILE A 483 -8.35 -0.52 0.82
C ILE A 483 -8.95 -1.76 0.14
N THR A 484 -8.66 -2.96 0.67
CA THR A 484 -9.24 -4.20 0.15
C THR A 484 -10.76 -4.18 0.23
N THR A 485 -11.32 -3.64 1.31
CA THR A 485 -12.78 -3.57 1.52
C THR A 485 -13.44 -2.64 0.52
N ILE A 486 -12.97 -1.40 0.35
CA ILE A 486 -13.59 -0.43 -0.58
C ILE A 486 -13.52 -0.93 -2.03
N ILE A 487 -12.44 -1.62 -2.41
CA ILE A 487 -12.32 -2.25 -3.73
C ILE A 487 -13.26 -3.46 -3.85
N SER A 488 -13.33 -4.34 -2.84
CA SER A 488 -14.19 -5.54 -2.89
C SER A 488 -15.67 -5.20 -2.84
N ARG A 489 -16.05 -4.10 -2.18
CA ARG A 489 -17.40 -3.53 -2.17
C ARG A 489 -17.73 -2.75 -3.44
N ARG A 490 -16.73 -2.50 -4.29
CA ARG A 490 -16.84 -1.76 -5.54
C ARG A 490 -17.26 -0.32 -5.36
N TYR A 491 -16.91 0.26 -4.27
CA TYR A 491 -16.97 1.70 -4.11
C TYR A 491 -15.89 2.37 -4.94
N VAL A 492 -14.80 1.63 -5.15
CA VAL A 492 -13.64 2.05 -5.92
C VAL A 492 -13.26 0.93 -6.90
N SER A 493 -12.99 1.26 -8.14
CA SER A 493 -12.33 0.40 -9.13
C SER A 493 -10.84 0.66 -9.14
N LYS A 494 -10.06 -0.36 -9.48
CA LYS A 494 -8.62 -0.24 -9.67
C LYS A 494 -8.27 -0.52 -11.12
N GLU A 495 -7.75 0.48 -11.81
CA GLU A 495 -7.24 0.37 -13.16
C GLU A 495 -5.74 0.61 -13.16
N GLN A 496 -4.98 -0.35 -13.63
CA GLN A 496 -3.52 -0.38 -13.49
C GLN A 496 -3.06 -0.16 -12.04
N LYS A 497 -2.62 1.04 -11.68
CA LYS A 497 -2.22 1.44 -10.34
C LYS A 497 -3.20 2.40 -9.66
N ASN A 498 -4.03 3.07 -10.45
CA ASN A 498 -4.93 4.14 -10.01
C ASN A 498 -6.25 3.58 -9.45
N LEU A 499 -6.79 4.32 -8.52
CA LEU A 499 -8.08 4.07 -7.89
C LEU A 499 -9.08 5.12 -8.41
N TYR A 500 -10.21 4.66 -8.93
CA TYR A 500 -11.29 5.48 -9.45
C TYR A 500 -12.56 5.24 -8.66
N VAL A 501 -13.29 6.29 -8.37
CA VAL A 501 -14.62 6.16 -7.75
C VAL A 501 -15.58 5.54 -8.75
N THR A 502 -16.42 4.64 -8.30
CA THR A 502 -17.53 4.11 -9.10
C THR A 502 -18.80 4.89 -8.80
N GLU A 503 -19.80 4.84 -9.68
CA GLU A 503 -21.14 5.40 -9.44
C GLU A 503 -21.71 4.92 -8.08
N LEU A 504 -21.55 3.63 -7.77
CA LEU A 504 -21.94 3.08 -6.48
C LEU A 504 -21.18 3.72 -5.31
N GLY A 505 -19.88 3.95 -5.48
CA GLY A 505 -19.04 4.60 -4.47
C GLY A 505 -19.46 6.03 -4.23
N GLU A 506 -19.77 6.76 -5.28
CA GLU A 506 -20.24 8.15 -5.22
C GLU A 506 -21.60 8.24 -4.50
N VAL A 507 -22.56 7.39 -4.85
CA VAL A 507 -23.88 7.31 -4.19
C VAL A 507 -23.71 7.02 -2.69
N VAL A 508 -22.89 6.02 -2.32
CA VAL A 508 -22.65 5.70 -0.92
C VAL A 508 -21.95 6.85 -0.18
N ASN A 509 -20.96 7.49 -0.81
CA ASN A 509 -20.28 8.64 -0.22
C ASN A 509 -21.23 9.82 0.02
N ASN A 510 -22.10 10.13 -0.94
CA ASN A 510 -23.08 11.21 -0.84
C ASN A 510 -24.10 10.96 0.30
N ILE A 511 -24.62 9.72 0.41
CA ILE A 511 -25.46 9.32 1.54
C ILE A 511 -24.73 9.49 2.87
N MET A 512 -23.48 9.03 2.94
CA MET A 512 -22.67 9.16 4.15
C MET A 512 -22.36 10.62 4.51
N LYS A 513 -22.08 11.48 3.52
CA LYS A 513 -21.85 12.93 3.72
C LYS A 513 -23.13 13.64 4.18
N GLN A 514 -24.29 13.24 3.68
CA GLN A 514 -25.58 13.85 4.01
C GLN A 514 -26.08 13.42 5.39
N ALA A 515 -26.12 12.11 5.66
CA ALA A 515 -26.77 11.57 6.85
C ALA A 515 -25.78 11.30 8.01
N PHE A 516 -24.51 11.14 7.75
CA PHE A 516 -23.49 10.79 8.76
C PHE A 516 -22.21 11.65 8.62
N PRO A 517 -22.34 12.99 8.61
CA PRO A 517 -21.20 13.88 8.34
C PRO A 517 -20.06 13.68 9.33
N SER A 518 -20.34 13.40 10.60
CA SER A 518 -19.35 13.13 11.64
C SER A 518 -18.56 11.85 11.37
N ILE A 519 -19.23 10.78 10.91
CA ILE A 519 -18.59 9.49 10.63
C ILE A 519 -17.58 9.57 9.47
N VAL A 520 -17.83 10.44 8.49
CA VAL A 520 -16.94 10.66 7.34
C VAL A 520 -16.02 11.85 7.52
N ASP A 521 -16.07 12.52 8.66
CA ASP A 521 -15.14 13.61 8.98
C ASP A 521 -13.74 13.06 9.30
N VAL A 522 -12.73 13.65 8.66
CA VAL A 522 -11.32 13.26 8.78
C VAL A 522 -10.82 13.48 10.21
N ASN A 523 -11.10 14.67 10.78
CA ASN A 523 -10.62 15.06 12.10
C ASN A 523 -11.29 14.23 13.19
N PHE A 524 -12.61 13.97 13.04
CA PHE A 524 -13.34 13.12 13.96
C PHE A 524 -12.75 11.71 14.01
N THR A 525 -12.50 11.10 12.84
CA THR A 525 -11.93 9.76 12.77
C THR A 525 -10.50 9.72 13.33
N ALA A 526 -9.66 10.71 13.02
CA ALA A 526 -8.31 10.83 13.58
C ALA A 526 -8.35 10.99 15.12
N THR A 527 -9.24 11.83 15.63
CA THR A 527 -9.45 12.02 17.08
C THR A 527 -9.87 10.71 17.75
N MET A 528 -10.80 9.97 17.13
CA MET A 528 -11.25 8.67 17.65
C MET A 528 -10.11 7.64 17.70
N GLU A 529 -9.26 7.57 16.68
CA GLU A 529 -8.05 6.71 16.71
C GLU A 529 -7.08 7.15 17.82
N GLY A 530 -6.93 8.47 18.04
CA GLY A 530 -6.16 9.02 19.17
C GLY A 530 -6.75 8.65 20.53
N LEU A 531 -8.08 8.67 20.69
CA LEU A 531 -8.75 8.22 21.91
C LEU A 531 -8.51 6.74 22.19
N LEU A 532 -8.50 5.90 21.15
CA LEU A 532 -8.17 4.48 21.30
C LEU A 532 -6.70 4.29 21.74
N ASP A 533 -5.78 5.15 21.30
CA ASP A 533 -4.39 5.14 21.78
C ASP A 533 -4.31 5.60 23.24
N CYS A 534 -5.15 6.55 23.67
CA CYS A 534 -5.28 6.95 25.07
C CYS A 534 -5.85 5.83 25.96
N VAL A 535 -6.77 5.01 25.45
CA VAL A 535 -7.25 3.81 26.16
C VAL A 535 -6.11 2.81 26.33
N GLU A 536 -5.33 2.57 25.30
CA GLU A 536 -4.15 1.70 25.36
C GLU A 536 -3.10 2.19 26.38
N ALA A 537 -2.92 3.50 26.46
CA ALA A 537 -2.05 4.12 27.45
C ALA A 537 -2.64 4.12 28.90
N GLY A 538 -3.87 3.64 29.07
CA GLY A 538 -4.58 3.61 30.35
C GLY A 538 -5.03 4.98 30.87
N THR A 539 -5.00 6.02 30.02
CA THR A 539 -5.39 7.40 30.41
C THR A 539 -6.87 7.68 30.21
N VAL A 540 -7.58 6.88 29.40
CA VAL A 540 -9.02 6.99 29.12
C VAL A 540 -9.66 5.62 29.29
N GLN A 541 -10.83 5.60 29.91
CA GLN A 541 -11.63 4.38 30.06
C GLN A 541 -12.38 4.08 28.75
N TRP A 542 -12.27 2.85 28.25
CA TRP A 542 -12.86 2.43 26.99
C TRP A 542 -14.39 2.60 26.93
N LYS A 543 -15.11 2.32 28.04
CA LYS A 543 -16.56 2.49 28.12
C LYS A 543 -17.00 3.95 27.97
N THR A 544 -16.18 4.90 28.43
CA THR A 544 -16.44 6.33 28.21
C THR A 544 -16.41 6.70 26.72
N VAL A 545 -15.47 6.17 25.97
CA VAL A 545 -15.39 6.39 24.51
C VAL A 545 -16.66 5.88 23.81
N VAL A 546 -17.09 4.68 24.16
CA VAL A 546 -18.28 4.04 23.57
C VAL A 546 -19.56 4.76 23.97
N ARG A 547 -19.69 5.14 25.25
CA ARG A 547 -20.85 5.85 25.79
C ARG A 547 -21.05 7.22 25.17
N ASN A 548 -19.98 7.93 24.90
CA ASN A 548 -20.04 9.25 24.27
C ASN A 548 -20.34 9.17 22.77
N PHE A 549 -19.99 8.07 22.11
CA PHE A 549 -20.17 7.90 20.67
C PHE A 549 -21.58 7.44 20.27
N TYR A 550 -22.18 6.53 21.04
CA TYR A 550 -23.40 5.82 20.62
C TYR A 550 -24.66 6.69 20.49
N PRO A 551 -24.95 7.65 21.39
CA PRO A 551 -26.17 8.46 21.31
C PRO A 551 -26.27 9.26 20.01
N ASP A 552 -25.18 9.91 19.60
CA ASP A 552 -25.14 10.72 18.38
C ASP A 552 -25.30 9.82 17.14
N LEU A 553 -24.60 8.69 17.10
CA LEU A 553 -24.77 7.73 16.02
C LEU A 553 -26.21 7.22 15.90
N LYS A 554 -26.86 6.92 17.05
CA LYS A 554 -28.24 6.45 17.05
C LYS A 554 -29.21 7.53 16.57
N HIS A 555 -29.03 8.76 17.00
CA HIS A 555 -29.81 9.89 16.53
C HIS A 555 -29.70 10.07 14.99
N ASP A 556 -28.47 10.09 14.47
CA ASP A 556 -28.20 10.22 13.04
C ASP A 556 -28.84 9.08 12.23
N VAL A 557 -28.82 7.84 12.75
CA VAL A 557 -29.46 6.69 12.09
C VAL A 557 -30.97 6.83 12.10
N ASP A 558 -31.58 7.21 13.22
CA ASP A 558 -33.05 7.36 13.40
C ASP A 558 -33.56 8.50 12.47
N GLU A 559 -32.80 9.55 12.24
CA GLU A 559 -33.13 10.61 11.27
C GLU A 559 -32.95 10.13 9.83
N ALA A 560 -31.82 9.50 9.52
CA ALA A 560 -31.52 9.00 8.19
C ALA A 560 -32.54 7.95 7.69
N GLU A 561 -33.09 7.13 8.59
CA GLU A 561 -34.17 6.20 8.22
C GLU A 561 -35.42 6.90 7.68
N LYS A 562 -35.75 8.09 8.22
CA LYS A 562 -36.92 8.88 7.85
C LYS A 562 -36.68 9.74 6.61
N GLU A 563 -35.51 10.39 6.52
CA GLU A 563 -35.24 11.44 5.55
C GLU A 563 -34.63 10.93 4.23
N LEU A 564 -33.83 9.82 4.28
CA LEU A 564 -33.21 9.32 3.08
C LEU A 564 -34.24 8.67 2.12
N GLU A 565 -34.23 9.11 0.90
CA GLU A 565 -34.97 8.48 -0.17
C GLU A 565 -34.24 7.24 -0.70
N LYS A 566 -34.99 6.36 -1.36
CA LYS A 566 -34.41 5.19 -2.01
C LYS A 566 -33.73 5.60 -3.30
N VAL A 567 -32.46 5.24 -3.45
CA VAL A 567 -31.68 5.48 -4.66
C VAL A 567 -31.63 4.20 -5.47
N ASP A 568 -32.22 4.23 -6.67
CA ASP A 568 -32.14 3.13 -7.62
C ASP A 568 -30.93 3.35 -8.57
N ILE A 569 -29.91 2.56 -8.39
CA ILE A 569 -28.76 2.53 -9.30
C ILE A 569 -29.17 1.72 -10.53
N GLN A 570 -29.18 2.35 -11.70
CA GLN A 570 -29.46 1.68 -12.94
C GLN A 570 -28.36 0.68 -13.28
N ASP A 571 -28.77 -0.55 -13.65
CA ASP A 571 -27.81 -1.51 -14.15
C ASP A 571 -27.31 -1.06 -15.53
N GLU A 572 -26.04 -1.22 -15.82
CA GLU A 572 -25.42 -0.93 -17.11
C GLU A 572 -26.05 -1.81 -18.20
N VAL A 573 -26.80 -1.20 -19.11
CA VAL A 573 -27.47 -1.89 -20.21
C VAL A 573 -26.45 -2.20 -21.31
N THR A 574 -26.48 -3.43 -21.84
CA THR A 574 -25.60 -3.85 -22.93
C THR A 574 -26.38 -4.11 -24.21
N ASP A 575 -25.66 -4.15 -25.33
CA ASP A 575 -26.23 -4.51 -26.64
C ASP A 575 -26.56 -6.02 -26.78
N VAL A 576 -26.23 -6.82 -25.77
CA VAL A 576 -26.46 -8.26 -25.76
C VAL A 576 -27.92 -8.55 -25.48
N ILE A 577 -28.58 -9.17 -26.41
CA ILE A 577 -30.01 -9.53 -26.32
C ILE A 577 -30.18 -10.85 -25.54
N CYS A 578 -31.21 -10.89 -24.69
CA CYS A 578 -31.60 -12.09 -23.97
C CYS A 578 -32.28 -13.08 -24.92
N ASP A 579 -31.75 -14.30 -25.03
CA ASP A 579 -32.26 -15.37 -25.92
C ASP A 579 -33.68 -15.81 -25.56
N ASN A 580 -34.10 -15.58 -24.29
CA ASN A 580 -35.41 -16.05 -23.80
C ASN A 580 -36.54 -15.02 -23.99
N CYS A 581 -36.24 -13.74 -23.92
CA CYS A 581 -37.29 -12.70 -23.92
C CYS A 581 -36.99 -11.46 -24.77
N GLY A 582 -35.87 -11.43 -25.49
CA GLY A 582 -35.52 -10.36 -26.43
C GLY A 582 -35.12 -9.00 -25.81
N ARG A 583 -35.06 -8.89 -24.47
CA ARG A 583 -34.63 -7.65 -23.80
C ARG A 583 -33.12 -7.52 -23.81
N ASN A 584 -32.58 -6.31 -23.85
CA ASN A 584 -31.17 -6.07 -23.66
C ASN A 584 -30.74 -6.53 -22.27
N MET A 585 -29.66 -7.31 -22.22
CA MET A 585 -29.12 -7.78 -20.96
C MET A 585 -28.35 -6.68 -20.25
N VAL A 586 -28.33 -6.74 -18.92
CA VAL A 586 -27.63 -5.79 -18.08
C VAL A 586 -26.43 -6.44 -17.39
N ILE A 587 -25.38 -5.68 -17.15
CA ILE A 587 -24.22 -6.16 -16.41
C ILE A 587 -24.59 -6.23 -14.93
N LYS A 588 -24.59 -7.43 -14.41
CA LYS A 588 -24.71 -7.69 -12.96
C LYS A 588 -23.44 -8.31 -12.43
N TYR A 589 -23.34 -8.27 -11.14
CA TYR A 589 -22.15 -8.69 -10.45
C TYR A 589 -22.49 -9.80 -9.46
N GLY A 590 -21.85 -10.93 -9.63
CA GLY A 590 -21.98 -12.11 -8.78
C GLY A 590 -20.71 -12.41 -7.97
N PRO A 591 -20.73 -13.51 -7.18
CA PRO A 591 -19.57 -13.96 -6.39
C PRO A 591 -18.30 -14.22 -7.21
N HIS A 592 -18.48 -14.52 -8.51
CA HIS A 592 -17.40 -14.86 -9.44
C HIS A 592 -17.02 -13.72 -10.41
N GLY A 593 -17.59 -12.53 -10.26
CA GLY A 593 -17.33 -11.37 -11.10
C GLY A 593 -18.54 -10.86 -11.87
N ARG A 594 -18.29 -10.11 -12.96
CA ARG A 594 -19.33 -9.59 -13.86
C ARG A 594 -20.00 -10.72 -14.63
N PHE A 595 -21.30 -10.60 -14.82
CA PHE A 595 -22.08 -11.47 -15.70
C PHE A 595 -23.24 -10.68 -16.30
N LEU A 596 -23.74 -11.12 -17.42
CA LEU A 596 -24.92 -10.56 -18.05
C LEU A 596 -26.17 -11.22 -17.47
N ALA A 597 -27.13 -10.41 -17.05
CA ALA A 597 -28.41 -10.89 -16.53
C ALA A 597 -29.55 -10.24 -17.32
N CYS A 598 -30.63 -10.99 -17.50
CA CYS A 598 -31.84 -10.39 -18.07
C CYS A 598 -32.51 -9.48 -17.03
N PRO A 599 -32.88 -8.23 -17.41
CA PRO A 599 -33.60 -7.31 -16.52
C PRO A 599 -35.04 -7.78 -16.21
N GLY A 600 -35.54 -8.78 -16.93
CA GLY A 600 -36.87 -9.38 -16.70
C GLY A 600 -36.95 -10.33 -15.50
N PHE A 601 -35.95 -10.39 -14.63
CA PHE A 601 -36.04 -11.17 -13.39
C PHE A 601 -37.18 -10.61 -12.48
N PRO A 602 -37.98 -11.47 -11.82
CA PRO A 602 -37.85 -12.92 -11.69
C PRO A 602 -38.45 -13.78 -12.83
N ASP A 603 -39.17 -13.18 -13.76
CA ASP A 603 -39.89 -13.90 -14.83
C ASP A 603 -38.92 -14.50 -15.85
N CYS A 604 -37.87 -13.80 -16.19
CA CYS A 604 -36.77 -14.29 -17.01
C CYS A 604 -35.48 -14.38 -16.22
N ARG A 605 -34.97 -15.58 -16.01
CA ARG A 605 -33.75 -15.84 -15.22
C ARG A 605 -32.51 -16.09 -16.08
N ASN A 606 -32.53 -15.66 -17.35
CA ASN A 606 -31.42 -15.90 -18.25
C ASN A 606 -30.18 -15.12 -17.80
N THR A 607 -29.03 -15.79 -17.78
CA THR A 607 -27.73 -15.19 -17.45
C THR A 607 -26.67 -15.68 -18.43
N LYS A 608 -25.77 -14.78 -18.85
CA LYS A 608 -24.62 -15.12 -19.71
C LYS A 608 -23.31 -14.68 -19.03
N PRO A 609 -22.18 -15.33 -19.31
CA PRO A 609 -20.88 -14.84 -18.87
C PRO A 609 -20.61 -13.45 -19.50
N TYR A 610 -20.08 -12.52 -18.71
CA TYR A 610 -19.55 -11.28 -19.24
C TYR A 610 -18.06 -11.42 -19.52
N TYR A 611 -17.66 -11.14 -20.75
CA TYR A 611 -16.27 -11.16 -21.16
C TYR A 611 -15.84 -9.75 -21.61
N GLU A 612 -14.70 -9.31 -21.10
CA GLU A 612 -14.10 -8.04 -21.49
C GLU A 612 -13.53 -8.15 -22.90
N LYS A 613 -14.07 -7.37 -23.84
CA LYS A 613 -13.57 -7.26 -25.21
C LYS A 613 -12.26 -6.46 -25.21
N ILE A 614 -11.29 -6.89 -26.00
CA ILE A 614 -9.97 -6.24 -26.05
C ILE A 614 -9.79 -5.37 -27.31
N GLY A 615 -10.83 -5.20 -28.13
CA GLY A 615 -10.80 -4.40 -29.35
C GLY A 615 -9.92 -5.00 -30.46
N VAL A 616 -9.71 -6.32 -30.46
CA VAL A 616 -8.87 -7.01 -31.45
C VAL A 616 -9.67 -8.12 -32.11
N ALA A 617 -9.71 -8.10 -33.44
CA ALA A 617 -10.37 -9.16 -34.21
C ALA A 617 -9.62 -10.50 -34.15
N CYS A 618 -10.38 -11.58 -34.05
CA CYS A 618 -9.83 -12.92 -34.03
C CYS A 618 -9.14 -13.27 -35.34
N PRO A 619 -7.87 -13.69 -35.33
CA PRO A 619 -7.14 -14.02 -36.54
C PRO A 619 -7.68 -15.26 -37.28
N LYS A 620 -8.55 -16.08 -36.63
CA LYS A 620 -9.13 -17.29 -37.23
C LYS A 620 -10.49 -17.04 -37.88
N CYS A 621 -11.39 -16.27 -37.22
CA CYS A 621 -12.78 -16.11 -37.68
C CYS A 621 -13.25 -14.66 -37.81
N GLY A 622 -12.41 -13.66 -37.45
CA GLY A 622 -12.76 -12.26 -37.50
C GLY A 622 -13.66 -11.76 -36.36
N GLY A 623 -14.20 -12.64 -35.50
CA GLY A 623 -14.96 -12.25 -34.30
C GLY A 623 -14.06 -11.55 -33.26
N GLU A 624 -14.65 -10.99 -32.21
CA GLU A 624 -13.91 -10.28 -31.17
C GLU A 624 -13.11 -11.22 -30.28
N ILE A 625 -11.89 -10.80 -29.91
CA ILE A 625 -11.11 -11.46 -28.88
C ILE A 625 -11.51 -10.92 -27.51
N VAL A 626 -11.77 -11.83 -26.58
CA VAL A 626 -12.21 -11.53 -25.22
C VAL A 626 -11.26 -12.11 -24.17
N MET A 627 -11.12 -11.41 -23.04
CA MET A 627 -10.37 -11.91 -21.91
C MET A 627 -11.21 -12.89 -21.09
N LYS A 628 -10.69 -14.10 -20.92
CA LYS A 628 -11.28 -15.19 -20.12
C LYS A 628 -10.37 -15.56 -18.94
N LYS A 629 -10.91 -16.26 -17.96
CA LYS A 629 -10.14 -16.82 -16.84
C LYS A 629 -10.31 -18.32 -16.76
N THR A 630 -9.25 -19.05 -16.52
CA THR A 630 -9.31 -20.49 -16.22
C THR A 630 -9.95 -20.72 -14.85
N LYS A 631 -10.37 -21.96 -14.53
CA LYS A 631 -10.87 -22.36 -13.20
C LYS A 631 -9.88 -22.03 -12.05
N LYS A 632 -8.58 -21.93 -12.34
CA LYS A 632 -7.53 -21.54 -11.39
C LYS A 632 -7.26 -20.03 -11.37
N GLY A 633 -8.08 -19.21 -12.05
CA GLY A 633 -7.98 -17.74 -12.07
C GLY A 633 -6.94 -17.15 -13.02
N ARG A 634 -6.21 -17.96 -13.81
CA ARG A 634 -5.23 -17.46 -14.78
C ARG A 634 -5.93 -16.86 -15.99
N LYS A 635 -5.57 -15.62 -16.37
CA LYS A 635 -6.08 -14.92 -17.55
C LYS A 635 -5.55 -15.56 -18.84
N TYR A 636 -6.43 -15.65 -19.86
CA TYR A 636 -6.10 -16.00 -21.24
C TYR A 636 -7.04 -15.24 -22.18
N TYR A 637 -6.70 -15.18 -23.44
CA TYR A 637 -7.46 -14.50 -24.47
C TYR A 637 -8.02 -15.53 -25.44
N GLY A 638 -9.30 -15.47 -25.71
CA GLY A 638 -9.99 -16.41 -26.60
C GLY A 638 -11.00 -15.70 -27.49
N CYS A 639 -11.45 -16.34 -28.55
CA CYS A 639 -12.51 -15.83 -29.39
C CYS A 639 -13.85 -15.80 -28.65
N GLU A 640 -14.68 -14.78 -28.90
CA GLU A 640 -16.07 -14.75 -28.41
C GLU A 640 -16.93 -15.88 -28.99
N ASN A 641 -16.65 -16.30 -30.21
CA ASN A 641 -17.36 -17.37 -30.91
C ASN A 641 -16.90 -18.79 -30.47
N ASN A 642 -16.30 -18.95 -29.32
CA ASN A 642 -16.00 -20.27 -28.78
C ASN A 642 -17.31 -20.93 -28.27
N PRO A 643 -17.67 -22.18 -28.67
CA PRO A 643 -16.78 -23.25 -29.17
C PRO A 643 -16.55 -23.34 -30.69
N GLU A 644 -17.29 -22.58 -31.53
CA GLU A 644 -17.18 -22.66 -32.99
C GLU A 644 -15.77 -22.22 -33.45
N CYS A 645 -15.15 -21.28 -32.73
CA CYS A 645 -13.77 -20.83 -32.94
C CYS A 645 -12.91 -21.15 -31.72
N ASP A 646 -11.91 -21.99 -31.91
CA ASP A 646 -10.99 -22.49 -30.87
C ASP A 646 -9.78 -21.58 -30.62
N PHE A 647 -9.80 -20.35 -31.14
CA PHE A 647 -8.66 -19.43 -30.94
C PHE A 647 -8.40 -19.16 -29.45
N MET A 648 -7.18 -19.38 -29.03
CA MET A 648 -6.72 -19.12 -27.66
C MET A 648 -5.28 -18.60 -27.63
N SER A 649 -4.99 -17.62 -26.79
CA SER A 649 -3.65 -17.12 -26.51
C SER A 649 -3.45 -16.83 -25.02
N TRP A 650 -2.26 -17.15 -24.50
CA TRP A 650 -1.87 -16.79 -23.14
C TRP A 650 -1.34 -15.35 -23.01
N GLN A 651 -0.98 -14.75 -24.11
CA GLN A 651 -0.53 -13.37 -24.21
C GLN A 651 -1.61 -12.53 -24.90
N LYS A 652 -1.69 -11.25 -24.58
CA LYS A 652 -2.67 -10.35 -25.17
C LYS A 652 -2.34 -10.16 -26.65
N PRO A 653 -3.25 -10.53 -27.58
CA PRO A 653 -3.08 -10.22 -28.99
C PRO A 653 -3.19 -8.72 -29.24
N SER A 654 -2.41 -8.22 -30.19
CA SER A 654 -2.42 -6.83 -30.64
C SER A 654 -3.21 -6.71 -31.94
N ALA A 655 -3.86 -5.57 -32.14
CA ALA A 655 -4.49 -5.23 -33.42
C ALA A 655 -3.47 -5.09 -34.58
N LYS A 656 -2.19 -4.84 -34.24
CA LYS A 656 -1.14 -4.67 -35.21
C LYS A 656 -0.69 -6.02 -35.79
N LYS A 657 -0.59 -6.06 -37.11
CA LYS A 657 -0.05 -7.23 -37.83
C LYS A 657 1.47 -7.12 -37.99
N CYS A 658 2.12 -8.27 -38.01
CA CYS A 658 3.56 -8.34 -38.21
C CYS A 658 3.94 -7.85 -39.62
N PRO A 659 4.81 -6.83 -39.75
CA PRO A 659 5.19 -6.29 -41.04
C PRO A 659 6.01 -7.29 -41.89
N LYS A 660 6.59 -8.31 -41.25
CA LYS A 660 7.43 -9.30 -41.95
C LYS A 660 6.63 -10.47 -42.53
N CYS A 661 5.55 -10.93 -41.85
CA CYS A 661 4.84 -12.13 -42.26
C CYS A 661 3.31 -11.98 -42.24
N GLY A 662 2.76 -10.82 -41.90
CA GLY A 662 1.32 -10.56 -41.86
C GLY A 662 0.55 -11.20 -40.71
N ASN A 663 1.17 -12.05 -39.89
CA ASN A 663 0.51 -12.67 -38.74
C ASN A 663 0.26 -11.64 -37.61
N TYR A 664 -0.67 -11.97 -36.70
CA TYR A 664 -0.93 -11.13 -35.55
C TYR A 664 0.28 -11.09 -34.58
N MET A 665 0.37 -9.99 -33.84
CA MET A 665 1.42 -9.81 -32.85
C MET A 665 0.87 -10.01 -31.43
N LEU A 666 1.77 -10.33 -30.51
CA LEU A 666 1.48 -10.59 -29.11
C LEU A 666 2.19 -9.57 -28.22
N GLU A 667 1.50 -9.03 -27.23
CA GLU A 667 2.09 -8.13 -26.25
C GLU A 667 2.91 -8.92 -25.22
N LYS A 668 4.21 -8.62 -25.11
CA LYS A 668 5.14 -9.23 -24.15
C LYS A 668 5.93 -8.15 -23.42
N GLY A 669 5.36 -7.63 -22.34
CA GLY A 669 5.87 -6.44 -21.65
C GLY A 669 5.80 -5.22 -22.56
N ASN A 670 6.91 -4.50 -22.73
CA ASN A 670 6.99 -3.30 -23.60
C ASN A 670 7.31 -3.64 -25.07
N LYS A 671 7.12 -4.89 -25.48
CA LYS A 671 7.44 -5.36 -26.84
C LYS A 671 6.22 -6.01 -27.47
N LEU A 672 6.10 -5.84 -28.77
CA LEU A 672 5.24 -6.62 -29.65
C LEU A 672 6.07 -7.70 -30.33
N VAL A 673 5.65 -8.94 -30.19
CA VAL A 673 6.37 -10.11 -30.72
C VAL A 673 5.45 -10.82 -31.71
N CYS A 674 5.97 -11.21 -32.87
CA CYS A 674 5.19 -11.99 -33.83
C CYS A 674 4.71 -13.30 -33.21
N SER A 675 3.45 -13.66 -33.45
CA SER A 675 2.85 -14.92 -32.97
C SER A 675 3.47 -16.18 -33.59
N GLN A 676 4.11 -16.04 -34.76
CA GLN A 676 4.82 -17.10 -35.44
C GLN A 676 6.26 -17.17 -34.96
N GLU A 677 6.61 -18.20 -34.22
CA GLU A 677 7.95 -18.36 -33.61
C GLU A 677 9.06 -18.35 -34.64
N THR A 678 8.85 -18.93 -35.85
CA THR A 678 9.82 -18.97 -36.94
C THR A 678 10.07 -17.60 -37.57
N CYS A 679 9.18 -16.63 -37.41
CA CYS A 679 9.34 -15.27 -37.96
C CYS A 679 10.33 -14.44 -37.15
N GLY A 680 10.32 -14.56 -35.83
CA GLY A 680 11.25 -13.90 -34.92
C GLY A 680 11.17 -12.36 -34.88
N TYR A 681 10.18 -11.72 -35.53
CA TYR A 681 10.04 -10.26 -35.54
C TYR A 681 9.63 -9.74 -34.18
N VAL A 682 10.33 -8.71 -33.71
CA VAL A 682 10.08 -8.03 -32.42
C VAL A 682 10.22 -6.52 -32.64
N GLU A 683 9.25 -5.76 -32.15
CA GLU A 683 9.35 -4.30 -32.10
C GLU A 683 8.99 -3.78 -30.70
N GLN A 684 9.36 -2.54 -30.40
CA GLN A 684 8.91 -1.90 -29.18
C GLN A 684 7.43 -1.47 -29.31
N LYS A 685 6.63 -1.69 -28.26
CA LYS A 685 5.27 -1.17 -28.21
C LYS A 685 5.36 0.36 -28.27
N PRO A 686 4.61 1.06 -29.15
CA PRO A 686 4.49 2.50 -29.06
C PRO A 686 4.12 2.89 -27.64
N LYS A 687 4.70 3.95 -27.11
CA LYS A 687 4.16 4.56 -25.90
C LYS A 687 2.80 5.11 -26.33
N ASP A 688 1.73 4.63 -25.67
CA ASP A 688 0.43 5.24 -25.83
C ASP A 688 0.64 6.74 -25.47
N GLU A 689 0.40 7.62 -26.42
CA GLU A 689 0.23 9.04 -26.18
C GLU A 689 -1.12 9.15 -25.49
N ASP A 690 -1.10 9.24 -24.13
CA ASP A 690 -2.25 9.67 -23.34
C ASP A 690 -2.28 11.20 -23.27
#